data_730ed43ef81ddc947c9fdab7fa49ce86
#
_entry.id   730ed43ef81ddc947c9fdab7fa49ce86
#
_cell.length_a   1.000
_cell.length_b   1.000
_cell.length_c   1.000
_cell.angle_alpha   90.00
_cell.angle_beta   90.00
_cell.angle_gamma   90.00
#
_symmetry.space_group_name_H-M   'P 1'
#
loop_
_entity.id
_entity.type
_entity.pdbx_description
1 polymer ?
#
loop_
_entity_poly.entity_id
_entity_poly.type
_entity_poly.pdbx_seq_one_letter_code
_entity_poly.pdbx_strand_id
1 'polypeptide(L)'
;MRTIRRLIGTALVLGTFLLPAFGSAAAKGAENEQHDFRIVTVSTRPDTVTGGDVLVRIDVPRNVPVKKVTVTLNGLDVTGAFRATAASRSLLGLVDGLRLGKNDLAVEANGEGKGRPSARLTITNYPITGPVFSGPHEQPFICMTPQFPVPSRSTSGGETLGPPLDANCSVATRVDYVYRSTAGTWKRLPTPTVHPADLAMTTTTLGKTVPYIVRVETGTINRAIYQTAILHDPTTEAAPTPFQPPAAWNGRLVYTLGGGCTGGWYIQGRTVGFDPEGVVEDLMLRQGYAVASSSLNVFGNNCAEVLAAESLMMVKERFIENYGPVKFTIGWGCSGGSEQSHPIGDAYPGLLDGIVPGCSFPEVTAAMILNVTDADLLFHYLQGVAASLGWGDAQKVAVSGYPKAVVITTVGPAFALRVKAPGLCNPAIPANLIYNPVTNPHGARCDVYDHMVNILGRDPLPGFARRPLDNVGVQYGLAALNAGAITKEQFLDVNQHIGGYDNDGNYVPTRTVGDQTALQIAYRTGRVTYGGAGLATIPIIDYRNYTDLFPAGDVHMRFHSFSMRERLVQANGNADNQVMLTEDSTYGFYSDASPVLSGALRQMDEWLTNLQRDTSNDPTAVKIARAKPADLVDACFMHDGTRIVEPATYQGGGVCNMLYPAFSTPRMVAGGPLANNVLKCRLKPINYADYRVTFTNAEKAQLGSIFPSGVCDYSRPGVGQEPLEDTWLFF
;
A
#
# COMPACT_ATOMS: atom_id res chain seq x y z
N MET A 1 -50.83 59.74 23.57
CA MET A 1 -50.41 60.12 24.97
C MET A 1 -49.49 59.04 25.54
N ARG A 2 -48.26 59.49 25.90
CA ARG A 2 -47.24 58.90 26.80
C ARG A 2 -46.81 57.44 26.61
N THR A 3 -45.76 57.24 25.86
CA THR A 3 -44.41 56.79 26.14
C THR A 3 -44.17 56.11 27.50
N ILE A 4 -43.77 54.82 27.54
CA ILE A 4 -42.77 54.32 28.47
C ILE A 4 -41.87 53.36 27.75
N ARG A 5 -40.57 53.78 27.65
CA ARG A 5 -39.42 52.95 27.27
C ARG A 5 -39.05 52.02 28.45
N ARG A 6 -38.85 50.74 28.18
CA ARG A 6 -38.01 49.91 29.07
C ARG A 6 -36.81 49.41 28.29
N LEU A 7 -35.65 49.86 28.71
CA LEU A 7 -34.36 49.33 28.40
C LEU A 7 -34.23 47.90 28.99
N ILE A 8 -33.83 46.95 28.15
CA ILE A 8 -33.29 45.67 28.62
C ILE A 8 -31.83 45.66 28.16
N GLY A 9 -30.92 45.78 29.14
CA GLY A 9 -29.49 45.73 28.95
C GLY A 9 -29.09 44.27 28.61
N THR A 10 -28.40 44.10 27.50
CA THR A 10 -27.73 42.87 27.16
C THR A 10 -26.38 42.85 27.85
N ALA A 11 -26.25 42.01 28.84
CA ALA A 11 -24.96 41.71 29.47
C ALA A 11 -24.16 40.83 28.53
N LEU A 12 -23.09 41.39 27.96
CA LEU A 12 -22.04 40.65 27.21
C LEU A 12 -21.18 39.90 28.22
N VAL A 13 -21.38 38.59 28.36
CA VAL A 13 -20.44 37.74 29.11
C VAL A 13 -19.29 37.40 28.14
N LEU A 14 -18.17 38.10 28.29
CA LEU A 14 -16.89 37.69 27.75
C LEU A 14 -16.43 36.42 28.47
N GLY A 15 -16.69 35.27 27.90
CA GLY A 15 -16.04 34.05 28.27
C GLY A 15 -14.62 34.06 27.69
N THR A 16 -13.63 34.35 28.54
CA THR A 16 -12.22 34.11 28.24
C THR A 16 -11.99 32.61 28.18
N PHE A 17 -11.97 32.06 26.98
CA PHE A 17 -11.37 30.74 26.73
C PHE A 17 -9.85 30.90 26.91
N LEU A 18 -9.34 30.44 28.02
CA LEU A 18 -7.93 30.13 28.19
C LEU A 18 -7.59 28.93 27.30
N LEU A 19 -7.10 29.21 26.11
CA LEU A 19 -6.30 28.24 25.33
C LEU A 19 -5.06 27.95 26.18
N PRO A 20 -4.71 26.68 26.46
CA PRO A 20 -3.40 26.37 26.98
C PRO A 20 -2.38 26.84 25.95
N ALA A 21 -1.59 27.83 26.31
CA ALA A 21 -0.41 28.21 25.57
C ALA A 21 0.51 26.98 25.53
N PHE A 22 0.55 26.28 24.41
CA PHE A 22 1.68 25.44 24.05
C PHE A 22 2.86 26.39 23.84
N GLY A 23 3.42 26.79 24.97
CA GLY A 23 4.61 27.61 25.03
C GLY A 23 5.77 26.85 24.41
N SER A 24 6.36 27.46 23.47
CA SER A 24 7.72 27.31 22.92
C SER A 24 8.67 26.39 23.73
N ALA A 25 8.47 25.07 23.66
CA ALA A 25 9.52 24.10 23.96
C ALA A 25 10.51 23.95 22.78
N ALA A 26 10.14 24.40 21.57
CA ALA A 26 10.98 24.27 20.39
C ALA A 26 12.21 25.21 20.36
N ALA A 27 12.15 26.37 21.03
CA ALA A 27 13.27 27.33 21.00
C ALA A 27 14.39 27.03 22.02
N LYS A 28 14.11 26.25 23.08
CA LYS A 28 15.14 25.79 24.02
C LYS A 28 15.80 24.48 23.64
N GLY A 29 15.15 23.66 22.77
CA GLY A 29 15.73 22.42 22.29
C GLY A 29 16.85 22.61 21.26
N ALA A 30 16.75 23.61 20.40
CA ALA A 30 17.72 23.85 19.33
C ALA A 30 19.11 24.33 19.82
N GLU A 31 19.19 25.03 20.95
CA GLU A 31 20.47 25.44 21.55
C GLU A 31 21.14 24.31 22.34
N ASN A 32 20.38 23.36 22.91
CA ASN A 32 20.92 22.22 23.64
C ASN A 32 21.37 21.07 22.72
N GLU A 33 20.78 20.93 21.51
CA GLU A 33 21.18 19.87 20.56
C GLU A 33 22.63 20.01 20.06
N GLN A 34 23.28 21.16 20.18
CA GLN A 34 24.65 21.40 19.78
C GLN A 34 25.71 20.91 20.79
N HIS A 35 25.29 20.52 22.00
CA HIS A 35 26.18 20.11 23.08
C HIS A 35 26.09 18.63 23.45
N ASP A 36 25.08 17.90 22.99
CA ASP A 36 24.86 16.48 23.29
C ASP A 36 25.00 15.58 22.07
N PHE A 37 25.27 14.31 22.31
CA PHE A 37 25.22 13.28 21.25
C PHE A 37 23.80 13.04 20.80
N ARG A 38 23.63 12.78 19.50
CA ARG A 38 22.38 12.26 18.93
C ARG A 38 22.65 10.88 18.34
N ILE A 39 21.93 9.86 18.81
CA ILE A 39 21.96 8.49 18.28
C ILE A 39 20.74 8.30 17.39
N VAL A 40 20.95 7.82 16.17
CA VAL A 40 19.90 7.55 15.18
C VAL A 40 20.14 6.19 14.56
N THR A 41 19.15 5.30 14.63
CA THR A 41 19.13 4.10 13.79
C THR A 41 18.83 4.50 12.35
N VAL A 42 19.54 3.92 11.40
CA VAL A 42 19.52 4.30 9.97
C VAL A 42 18.81 3.26 9.13
N SER A 43 18.96 1.98 9.49
CA SER A 43 18.37 0.88 8.73
C SER A 43 16.86 0.75 8.95
N THR A 44 16.41 0.97 10.20
CA THR A 44 15.00 0.94 10.59
C THR A 44 14.76 1.79 11.84
N ARG A 45 13.54 1.85 12.35
CA ARG A 45 13.21 2.49 13.63
C ARG A 45 13.83 1.72 14.80
N PRO A 46 14.18 2.39 15.91
CA PRO A 46 14.82 1.72 17.05
C PRO A 46 13.91 0.70 17.76
N ASP A 47 12.60 0.79 17.57
CA ASP A 47 11.59 -0.09 18.15
C ASP A 47 11.15 -1.25 17.23
N THR A 48 11.78 -1.40 16.03
CA THR A 48 11.40 -2.40 15.02
C THR A 48 12.61 -3.11 14.39
N VAL A 49 13.77 -3.13 15.06
CA VAL A 49 14.98 -3.78 14.57
C VAL A 49 14.81 -5.30 14.50
N THR A 50 15.41 -5.93 13.49
CA THR A 50 15.31 -7.38 13.27
C THR A 50 16.66 -8.03 13.01
N GLY A 51 16.79 -9.33 13.25
CA GLY A 51 17.97 -10.11 12.86
C GLY A 51 19.20 -9.99 13.74
N GLY A 52 19.24 -9.03 14.65
CA GLY A 52 20.33 -8.91 15.63
C GLY A 52 21.42 -7.91 15.30
N ASP A 53 21.28 -7.15 14.23
CA ASP A 53 22.16 -6.05 13.82
C ASP A 53 21.35 -4.79 13.45
N VAL A 54 22.00 -3.63 13.43
CA VAL A 54 21.37 -2.35 13.06
C VAL A 54 22.44 -1.34 12.64
N LEU A 55 22.20 -0.63 11.55
CA LEU A 55 23.06 0.49 11.15
C LEU A 55 22.72 1.74 11.96
N VAL A 56 23.70 2.29 12.66
CA VAL A 56 23.55 3.43 13.57
C VAL A 56 24.44 4.59 13.16
N ARG A 57 23.87 5.80 13.18
CA ARG A 57 24.63 7.06 13.08
C ARG A 57 24.63 7.75 14.43
N ILE A 58 25.80 8.24 14.83
CA ILE A 58 26.01 9.06 16.02
C ILE A 58 26.53 10.42 15.59
N ASP A 59 25.72 11.47 15.79
CA ASP A 59 26.11 12.85 15.56
C ASP A 59 26.91 13.31 16.79
N VAL A 60 28.18 13.73 16.56
CA VAL A 60 29.15 14.03 17.64
C VAL A 60 29.16 15.54 17.93
N PRO A 61 28.96 15.98 19.20
CA PRO A 61 28.99 17.38 19.59
C PRO A 61 30.29 18.09 19.19
N ARG A 62 30.22 19.40 18.92
CA ARG A 62 31.38 20.18 18.45
C ARG A 62 32.54 20.20 19.43
N ASN A 63 32.27 20.13 20.73
CA ASN A 63 33.23 20.15 21.84
C ASN A 63 33.88 18.78 22.12
N VAL A 64 33.43 17.69 21.45
CA VAL A 64 33.97 16.33 21.66
C VAL A 64 34.82 15.94 20.44
N PRO A 65 36.11 15.60 20.61
CA PRO A 65 36.92 14.99 19.55
C PRO A 65 36.34 13.62 19.17
N VAL A 66 36.10 13.34 17.87
CA VAL A 66 35.51 12.09 17.38
C VAL A 66 36.25 10.85 17.89
N LYS A 67 37.58 10.90 18.00
CA LYS A 67 38.43 9.82 18.52
C LYS A 67 38.33 9.60 20.05
N LYS A 68 37.57 10.44 20.75
CA LYS A 68 37.31 10.34 22.21
C LYS A 68 35.92 9.81 22.50
N VAL A 69 35.22 9.30 21.51
CA VAL A 69 33.90 8.71 21.66
C VAL A 69 34.02 7.23 21.99
N THR A 70 33.29 6.77 22.98
CA THR A 70 33.10 5.34 23.30
C THR A 70 31.63 5.00 23.12
N VAL A 71 31.37 3.86 22.49
CA VAL A 71 30.01 3.34 22.26
C VAL A 71 29.91 1.97 22.92
N THR A 72 28.86 1.75 23.69
CA THR A 72 28.61 0.45 24.33
C THR A 72 27.23 -0.09 24.00
N LEU A 73 27.11 -1.38 23.75
CA LEU A 73 25.87 -2.12 23.63
C LEU A 73 25.70 -3.03 24.85
N ASN A 74 24.64 -2.82 25.64
CA ASN A 74 24.40 -3.59 26.87
C ASN A 74 25.63 -3.61 27.83
N GLY A 75 26.40 -2.53 27.85
CA GLY A 75 27.62 -2.39 28.64
C GLY A 75 28.90 -2.96 28.01
N LEU A 76 28.83 -3.60 26.84
CA LEU A 76 30.00 -4.09 26.09
C LEU A 76 30.47 -3.02 25.09
N ASP A 77 31.77 -2.81 25.01
CA ASP A 77 32.38 -1.86 24.06
C ASP A 77 32.23 -2.35 22.61
N VAL A 78 31.52 -1.55 21.81
CA VAL A 78 31.31 -1.75 20.37
C VAL A 78 31.86 -0.59 19.53
N THR A 79 32.73 0.25 20.12
CA THR A 79 33.30 1.43 19.46
C THR A 79 34.01 1.07 18.14
N GLY A 80 34.61 -0.12 18.07
CA GLY A 80 35.29 -0.61 16.87
C GLY A 80 34.42 -0.83 15.64
N ALA A 81 33.07 -0.95 15.82
CA ALA A 81 32.12 -1.05 14.73
C ALA A 81 31.92 0.29 13.99
N PHE A 82 32.29 1.42 14.62
CA PHE A 82 32.02 2.75 14.13
C PHE A 82 33.18 3.36 13.34
N ARG A 83 32.86 4.04 12.25
CA ARG A 83 33.80 4.77 11.39
C ARG A 83 33.39 6.22 11.27
N ALA A 84 34.33 7.16 11.29
CA ALA A 84 34.09 8.56 11.06
C ALA A 84 33.64 8.80 9.61
N THR A 85 32.59 9.58 9.42
CA THR A 85 32.15 10.00 8.07
C THR A 85 32.91 11.26 7.67
N ALA A 86 33.44 11.29 6.40
CA ALA A 86 34.28 12.36 5.93
C ALA A 86 33.61 13.74 5.83
N ALA A 87 32.26 13.77 5.62
CA ALA A 87 31.49 14.98 5.33
C ALA A 87 30.78 15.60 6.54
N SER A 88 30.73 14.92 7.68
CA SER A 88 30.01 15.37 8.87
C SER A 88 30.74 14.93 10.13
N ARG A 89 30.50 15.65 11.25
CA ARG A 89 30.99 15.22 12.56
C ARG A 89 30.12 14.08 13.09
N SER A 90 30.08 12.96 12.36
CA SER A 90 29.31 11.80 12.76
C SER A 90 30.10 10.51 12.63
N LEU A 91 29.69 9.51 13.37
CA LEU A 91 30.14 8.13 13.28
C LEU A 91 29.01 7.30 12.68
N LEU A 92 29.35 6.39 11.77
CA LEU A 92 28.44 5.39 11.23
C LEU A 92 28.98 4.01 11.62
N GLY A 93 28.13 3.16 12.20
CA GLY A 93 28.49 1.83 12.64
C GLY A 93 27.40 0.79 12.40
N LEU A 94 27.78 -0.39 11.93
CA LEU A 94 26.90 -1.56 11.94
C LEU A 94 27.11 -2.26 13.28
N VAL A 95 26.11 -2.14 14.16
CA VAL A 95 26.11 -2.71 15.52
C VAL A 95 25.44 -4.09 15.44
N ASP A 96 26.20 -5.13 15.73
CA ASP A 96 25.75 -6.52 15.82
C ASP A 96 25.65 -7.02 17.26
N GLY A 97 25.12 -8.23 17.47
CA GLY A 97 25.01 -8.86 18.77
C GLY A 97 23.84 -8.35 19.63
N LEU A 98 22.82 -7.74 19.02
CA LEU A 98 21.57 -7.41 19.70
C LEU A 98 20.84 -8.68 20.16
N ARG A 99 20.45 -8.69 21.43
CA ARG A 99 19.59 -9.75 21.99
C ARG A 99 18.15 -9.53 21.60
N LEU A 100 17.35 -10.59 21.53
CA LEU A 100 15.90 -10.44 21.36
C LEU A 100 15.31 -9.60 22.50
N GLY A 101 14.40 -8.68 22.14
CA GLY A 101 13.84 -7.69 23.04
C GLY A 101 14.70 -6.44 23.18
N LYS A 102 14.64 -5.78 24.31
CA LYS A 102 15.26 -4.48 24.55
C LYS A 102 16.78 -4.56 24.75
N ASN A 103 17.49 -3.67 24.09
CA ASN A 103 18.94 -3.45 24.18
C ASN A 103 19.21 -1.97 24.50
N ASP A 104 20.28 -1.68 25.22
CA ASP A 104 20.70 -0.32 25.57
C ASP A 104 21.99 0.01 24.80
N LEU A 105 21.88 0.96 23.87
CA LEU A 105 23.02 1.53 23.16
C LEU A 105 23.36 2.87 23.81
N ALA A 106 24.57 2.98 24.35
CA ALA A 106 25.05 4.18 25.01
C ALA A 106 26.29 4.75 24.30
N VAL A 107 26.39 6.08 24.28
CA VAL A 107 27.56 6.82 23.77
C VAL A 107 28.03 7.79 24.82
N GLU A 108 29.33 7.87 25.02
CA GLU A 108 29.97 8.75 26.01
C GLU A 108 31.26 9.38 25.45
N ALA A 109 31.56 10.59 25.92
CA ALA A 109 32.84 11.24 25.64
C ALA A 109 33.91 10.81 26.68
N ASN A 110 35.03 10.25 26.23
CA ASN A 110 36.17 9.89 27.08
C ASN A 110 37.00 11.12 27.45
N GLY A 111 37.42 11.21 28.72
CA GLY A 111 38.28 12.30 29.27
C GLY A 111 38.05 12.52 30.77
N GLU A 112 38.84 13.35 31.43
CA GLU A 112 38.66 13.73 32.84
C GLU A 112 37.76 14.97 32.95
N GLY A 113 36.77 15.00 33.89
CA GLY A 113 35.89 16.15 34.19
C GLY A 113 34.43 15.76 34.43
N LYS A 114 33.73 16.63 35.22
CA LYS A 114 32.28 16.50 35.47
C LYS A 114 31.49 17.05 34.26
N GLY A 115 30.33 16.43 33.92
CA GLY A 115 29.41 16.95 32.92
C GLY A 115 29.79 16.59 31.49
N ARG A 116 30.26 15.36 31.24
CA ARG A 116 30.56 14.85 29.88
C ARG A 116 29.28 14.62 29.10
N PRO A 117 29.25 14.98 27.82
CA PRO A 117 28.16 14.58 26.95
C PRO A 117 28.01 13.06 26.90
N SER A 118 26.78 12.58 27.03
CA SER A 118 26.41 11.18 26.84
C SER A 118 25.00 11.10 26.28
N ALA A 119 24.68 10.02 25.56
CA ALA A 119 23.32 9.73 25.13
C ALA A 119 23.06 8.22 25.20
N ARG A 120 21.79 7.86 25.29
CA ARG A 120 21.32 6.47 25.28
C ARG A 120 20.16 6.31 24.32
N LEU A 121 20.09 5.14 23.70
CA LEU A 121 18.98 4.73 22.84
C LEU A 121 18.60 3.29 23.19
N THR A 122 17.33 3.08 23.52
CA THR A 122 16.79 1.73 23.65
C THR A 122 16.44 1.21 22.25
N ILE A 123 16.97 0.04 21.91
CA ILE A 123 16.72 -0.67 20.64
C ILE A 123 15.97 -1.95 20.96
N THR A 124 14.83 -2.17 20.30
CA THR A 124 14.07 -3.42 20.43
C THR A 124 14.34 -4.29 19.22
N ASN A 125 14.94 -5.46 19.43
CA ASN A 125 15.27 -6.42 18.39
C ASN A 125 14.28 -7.59 18.35
N TYR A 126 13.80 -7.93 17.16
CA TYR A 126 12.86 -9.02 16.88
C TYR A 126 13.56 -10.14 16.09
N PRO A 127 12.95 -11.36 16.05
CA PRO A 127 13.47 -12.43 15.20
C PRO A 127 13.45 -12.03 13.72
N ILE A 128 14.44 -12.46 12.94
CA ILE A 128 14.46 -12.27 11.48
C ILE A 128 13.28 -12.96 10.78
N THR A 129 12.64 -13.93 11.43
CA THR A 129 11.44 -14.62 10.95
C THR A 129 10.15 -13.85 11.25
N GLY A 130 10.20 -12.73 11.97
CA GLY A 130 9.03 -12.01 12.46
C GLY A 130 8.27 -12.77 13.57
N PRO A 131 7.09 -12.32 13.97
CA PRO A 131 6.51 -11.05 13.59
C PRO A 131 7.13 -9.87 14.37
N VAL A 132 6.96 -8.66 13.83
CA VAL A 132 7.33 -7.41 14.52
C VAL A 132 6.05 -6.69 14.98
N PHE A 133 5.19 -6.29 14.04
CA PHE A 133 3.95 -5.57 14.32
C PHE A 133 2.69 -6.17 13.64
N SER A 134 2.85 -7.18 12.77
CA SER A 134 1.72 -7.80 12.06
C SER A 134 0.91 -8.79 12.92
N GLY A 135 1.32 -9.03 14.16
CA GLY A 135 0.70 -9.98 15.08
C GLY A 135 1.14 -11.43 14.88
N PRO A 136 0.60 -12.36 15.67
CA PRO A 136 1.02 -13.76 15.65
C PRO A 136 0.90 -14.42 14.27
N HIS A 137 1.86 -15.28 13.94
CA HIS A 137 1.84 -16.06 12.71
C HIS A 137 0.68 -17.05 12.67
N GLU A 138 -0.11 -17.02 11.60
CA GLU A 138 -1.16 -18.02 11.35
C GLU A 138 -0.59 -19.32 10.78
N GLN A 139 -1.30 -20.43 11.02
CA GLN A 139 -0.97 -21.77 10.56
C GLN A 139 -2.12 -22.39 9.74
N PRO A 140 -1.85 -23.29 8.77
CA PRO A 140 -0.53 -23.80 8.36
C PRO A 140 0.32 -22.75 7.62
N PHE A 141 1.63 -23.02 7.42
CA PHE A 141 2.47 -22.20 6.53
C PHE A 141 3.27 -23.11 5.60
N ILE A 142 3.05 -22.97 4.30
CA ILE A 142 3.60 -23.87 3.28
C ILE A 142 4.84 -23.23 2.66
N CYS A 143 5.98 -23.90 2.84
CA CYS A 143 7.25 -23.47 2.24
C CYS A 143 7.26 -23.68 0.73
N MET A 144 7.75 -22.69 -0.01
CA MET A 144 7.80 -22.70 -1.47
C MET A 144 9.23 -22.50 -2.04
N THR A 145 10.25 -22.54 -1.19
CA THR A 145 11.66 -22.44 -1.61
C THR A 145 12.05 -23.48 -2.66
N PRO A 146 11.55 -24.75 -2.64
CA PRO A 146 11.86 -25.71 -3.69
C PRO A 146 11.31 -25.35 -5.08
N GLN A 147 10.41 -24.36 -5.16
CA GLN A 147 9.75 -23.92 -6.39
C GLN A 147 10.20 -22.51 -6.80
N PHE A 148 11.08 -21.87 -6.03
CA PHE A 148 11.54 -20.51 -6.29
C PHE A 148 12.80 -20.53 -7.16
N PRO A 149 12.75 -20.05 -8.44
CA PRO A 149 13.87 -20.04 -9.35
C PRO A 149 14.93 -19.01 -8.96
N VAL A 150 16.22 -19.35 -9.01
CA VAL A 150 17.34 -18.47 -8.69
C VAL A 150 18.40 -18.47 -9.78
N PRO A 151 19.02 -17.30 -10.07
CA PRO A 151 18.81 -15.98 -9.49
C PRO A 151 17.52 -15.29 -9.97
N SER A 152 17.01 -15.60 -11.15
CA SER A 152 15.72 -15.15 -11.70
C SER A 152 15.10 -16.24 -12.54
N ARG A 153 13.87 -16.04 -13.01
CA ARG A 153 13.16 -17.05 -13.81
C ARG A 153 13.88 -17.43 -15.10
N SER A 154 14.34 -16.45 -15.88
CA SER A 154 15.00 -16.68 -17.17
C SER A 154 16.44 -17.17 -17.03
N THR A 155 17.09 -16.89 -15.90
CA THR A 155 18.52 -17.18 -15.70
C THR A 155 18.78 -18.37 -14.78
N SER A 156 17.73 -19.00 -14.22
CA SER A 156 17.85 -20.10 -13.25
C SER A 156 18.47 -21.38 -13.86
N GLY A 157 18.21 -21.65 -15.13
CA GLY A 157 18.55 -22.94 -15.74
C GLY A 157 17.87 -24.14 -15.06
N GLY A 158 16.76 -23.90 -14.33
CA GLY A 158 16.05 -24.90 -13.51
C GLY A 158 16.54 -24.98 -12.06
N GLU A 159 17.52 -24.19 -11.64
CA GLU A 159 17.96 -24.10 -10.24
C GLU A 159 16.91 -23.38 -9.38
N THR A 160 16.71 -23.90 -8.17
CA THR A 160 15.82 -23.32 -7.16
C THR A 160 16.54 -23.12 -5.83
N LEU A 161 15.89 -22.48 -4.85
CA LEU A 161 16.44 -22.35 -3.49
C LEU A 161 16.59 -23.67 -2.75
N GLY A 162 15.93 -24.75 -3.23
CA GLY A 162 15.96 -26.05 -2.58
C GLY A 162 15.06 -26.15 -1.33
N PRO A 163 15.21 -27.24 -0.55
CA PRO A 163 14.37 -27.47 0.62
C PRO A 163 14.63 -26.45 1.74
N PRO A 164 13.59 -26.08 2.52
CA PRO A 164 13.77 -25.20 3.66
C PRO A 164 14.57 -25.86 4.79
N LEU A 165 15.24 -25.04 5.59
CA LEU A 165 16.05 -25.47 6.74
C LEU A 165 15.20 -25.72 7.99
N ASP A 166 14.03 -25.08 8.08
CA ASP A 166 13.17 -25.11 9.26
C ASP A 166 11.69 -24.88 8.91
N ALA A 167 10.82 -24.93 9.93
CA ALA A 167 9.39 -24.70 9.81
C ALA A 167 9.02 -23.24 9.46
N ASN A 168 9.94 -22.29 9.61
CA ASN A 168 9.77 -20.90 9.17
C ASN A 168 10.17 -20.71 7.70
N CYS A 169 10.43 -21.81 6.99
CA CYS A 169 10.82 -21.81 5.59
C CYS A 169 12.14 -21.07 5.31
N SER A 170 13.03 -21.04 6.30
CA SER A 170 14.33 -20.37 6.18
C SER A 170 15.24 -21.07 5.18
N VAL A 171 16.08 -20.28 4.48
CA VAL A 171 17.19 -20.75 3.63
C VAL A 171 18.44 -19.95 3.92
N ALA A 172 19.60 -20.52 3.61
CA ALA A 172 20.85 -19.76 3.63
C ALA A 172 20.80 -18.65 2.60
N THR A 173 21.18 -17.43 3.01
CA THR A 173 21.30 -16.30 2.09
C THR A 173 22.37 -16.63 1.03
N ARG A 174 22.03 -16.38 -0.24
CA ARG A 174 22.94 -16.59 -1.37
C ARG A 174 23.11 -15.32 -2.18
N VAL A 175 24.23 -15.25 -2.89
CA VAL A 175 24.54 -14.18 -3.82
C VAL A 175 24.82 -14.80 -5.18
N ASP A 176 24.10 -14.33 -6.18
CA ASP A 176 24.30 -14.67 -7.58
C ASP A 176 24.62 -13.42 -8.39
N TYR A 177 25.18 -13.61 -9.58
CA TYR A 177 25.42 -12.54 -10.53
C TYR A 177 24.77 -12.86 -11.86
N VAL A 178 24.07 -11.87 -12.40
CA VAL A 178 23.55 -11.89 -13.78
C VAL A 178 24.12 -10.71 -14.55
N TYR A 179 24.17 -10.83 -15.88
CA TYR A 179 24.59 -9.74 -16.72
C TYR A 179 23.65 -9.56 -17.91
N ARG A 180 23.59 -8.35 -18.42
CA ARG A 180 22.87 -8.03 -19.65
C ARG A 180 23.82 -8.24 -20.83
N SER A 181 23.41 -9.07 -21.81
CA SER A 181 24.18 -9.27 -23.03
C SER A 181 23.94 -8.12 -24.02
N THR A 182 24.84 -7.94 -24.98
CA THR A 182 24.67 -6.98 -26.10
C THR A 182 23.45 -7.30 -26.98
N ALA A 183 22.93 -8.53 -26.92
CA ALA A 183 21.66 -8.92 -27.52
C ALA A 183 20.42 -8.54 -26.69
N GLY A 184 20.59 -7.87 -25.56
CA GLY A 184 19.50 -7.45 -24.70
C GLY A 184 18.84 -8.58 -23.89
N THR A 185 19.53 -9.68 -23.61
CA THR A 185 19.03 -10.79 -22.79
C THR A 185 19.77 -10.88 -21.46
N TRP A 186 19.09 -11.27 -20.40
CA TRP A 186 19.72 -11.60 -19.12
C TRP A 186 20.37 -12.97 -19.19
N LYS A 187 21.58 -13.08 -18.65
CA LYS A 187 22.35 -14.33 -18.55
C LYS A 187 23.02 -14.41 -17.18
N ARG A 188 23.21 -15.64 -16.70
CA ARG A 188 24.01 -15.86 -15.49
C ARG A 188 25.48 -15.56 -15.77
N LEU A 189 26.16 -14.85 -14.85
CA LEU A 189 27.59 -14.63 -14.98
C LEU A 189 28.33 -15.95 -14.73
N PRO A 190 29.11 -16.47 -15.71
CA PRO A 190 29.70 -17.80 -15.56
C PRO A 190 30.75 -17.87 -14.46
N THR A 191 31.51 -16.79 -14.25
CA THR A 191 32.52 -16.64 -13.21
C THR A 191 32.59 -15.18 -12.77
N PRO A 192 32.81 -14.90 -11.48
CA PRO A 192 32.95 -13.53 -10.96
C PRO A 192 34.32 -12.88 -11.31
N THR A 193 35.19 -13.55 -12.03
CA THR A 193 36.58 -13.08 -12.28
C THR A 193 36.81 -12.64 -13.71
N VAL A 194 35.90 -12.87 -14.64
CA VAL A 194 36.07 -12.58 -16.07
C VAL A 194 34.81 -12.03 -16.70
N HIS A 195 34.93 -10.94 -17.45
CA HIS A 195 33.81 -10.39 -18.24
C HIS A 195 33.50 -11.27 -19.45
N PRO A 196 32.20 -11.65 -19.66
CA PRO A 196 31.79 -12.31 -20.91
C PRO A 196 32.05 -11.43 -22.13
N ALA A 197 32.34 -12.06 -23.27
CA ALA A 197 32.61 -11.33 -24.51
C ALA A 197 31.41 -10.54 -25.05
N ASP A 198 30.19 -10.94 -24.68
CA ASP A 198 28.93 -10.30 -25.08
C ASP A 198 28.32 -9.42 -23.94
N LEU A 199 29.12 -9.02 -22.97
CA LEU A 199 28.68 -8.16 -21.89
C LEU A 199 28.32 -6.76 -22.40
N ALA A 200 27.10 -6.30 -22.10
CA ALA A 200 26.66 -4.92 -22.38
C ALA A 200 27.21 -3.94 -21.35
N MET A 201 27.28 -2.68 -21.75
CA MET A 201 27.54 -1.53 -20.85
C MET A 201 26.24 -0.77 -20.61
N THR A 202 26.14 -0.11 -19.44
CA THR A 202 25.05 0.82 -19.15
C THR A 202 25.59 2.12 -18.57
N THR A 203 24.84 3.23 -18.78
CA THR A 203 25.20 4.55 -18.21
C THR A 203 24.16 4.94 -17.18
N THR A 204 24.59 5.05 -15.93
CA THR A 204 23.71 5.36 -14.80
C THR A 204 23.32 6.85 -14.75
N THR A 205 22.35 7.20 -13.92
CA THR A 205 21.97 8.61 -13.64
C THR A 205 23.09 9.43 -12.99
N LEU A 206 24.17 8.79 -12.55
CA LEU A 206 25.40 9.46 -12.09
C LEU A 206 26.34 9.83 -13.25
N GLY A 207 25.98 9.55 -14.51
CA GLY A 207 26.83 9.72 -15.68
C GLY A 207 28.00 8.72 -15.79
N LYS A 208 27.96 7.63 -15.00
CA LYS A 208 28.99 6.58 -15.04
C LYS A 208 28.58 5.49 -16.02
N THR A 209 29.46 5.17 -16.96
CA THR A 209 29.31 4.01 -17.85
C THR A 209 30.03 2.81 -17.23
N VAL A 210 29.30 1.75 -16.95
CA VAL A 210 29.79 0.56 -16.21
C VAL A 210 29.38 -0.73 -16.92
N PRO A 211 30.08 -1.86 -16.67
CA PRO A 211 29.64 -3.18 -17.07
C PRO A 211 28.23 -3.46 -16.52
N TYR A 212 27.32 -3.95 -17.36
CA TYR A 212 25.94 -4.22 -16.92
C TYR A 212 25.85 -5.58 -16.22
N ILE A 213 26.49 -5.65 -15.05
CA ILE A 213 26.48 -6.81 -14.16
C ILE A 213 25.67 -6.44 -12.90
N VAL A 214 24.79 -7.33 -12.50
CA VAL A 214 23.88 -7.18 -11.36
C VAL A 214 24.18 -8.25 -10.32
N ARG A 215 24.41 -7.81 -9.09
CA ARG A 215 24.44 -8.66 -7.91
C ARG A 215 23.01 -8.87 -7.42
N VAL A 216 22.60 -10.15 -7.32
CA VAL A 216 21.29 -10.54 -6.78
C VAL A 216 21.51 -11.29 -5.47
N GLU A 217 21.02 -10.75 -4.37
CA GLU A 217 20.98 -11.45 -3.09
C GLU A 217 19.58 -12.05 -2.90
N THR A 218 19.51 -13.32 -2.50
CA THR A 218 18.27 -14.05 -2.24
C THR A 218 18.37 -14.76 -0.90
N GLY A 219 17.35 -14.68 -0.08
CA GLY A 219 17.25 -15.32 1.22
C GLY A 219 15.83 -15.30 1.78
N THR A 220 15.70 -15.47 3.08
CA THR A 220 14.40 -15.43 3.77
C THR A 220 14.41 -14.42 4.90
N ILE A 221 13.40 -13.57 4.93
CA ILE A 221 13.12 -12.57 5.97
C ILE A 221 11.60 -12.58 6.22
N ASN A 222 11.16 -12.51 7.46
CA ASN A 222 9.74 -12.57 7.84
C ASN A 222 9.02 -13.80 7.27
N ARG A 223 9.69 -14.94 7.18
CA ARG A 223 9.28 -16.17 6.49
C ARG A 223 9.09 -16.01 4.96
N ALA A 224 9.22 -14.80 4.41
CA ALA A 224 9.15 -14.54 2.98
C ALA A 224 10.48 -14.86 2.30
N ILE A 225 10.44 -15.24 1.02
CA ILE A 225 11.61 -15.17 0.17
C ILE A 225 11.81 -13.71 -0.22
N TYR A 226 12.99 -13.14 0.00
CA TYR A 226 13.32 -11.80 -0.47
C TYR A 226 14.42 -11.84 -1.53
N GLN A 227 14.40 -10.82 -2.37
CA GLN A 227 15.53 -10.54 -3.28
C GLN A 227 15.88 -9.06 -3.27
N THR A 228 17.18 -8.78 -3.44
CA THR A 228 17.68 -7.44 -3.75
C THR A 228 18.59 -7.52 -4.97
N ALA A 229 18.55 -6.51 -5.85
CA ALA A 229 19.37 -6.42 -7.04
C ALA A 229 20.04 -5.04 -7.12
N ILE A 230 21.33 -5.01 -7.47
CA ILE A 230 22.11 -3.79 -7.57
C ILE A 230 23.26 -3.98 -8.58
N LEU A 231 23.59 -2.91 -9.33
CA LEU A 231 24.77 -2.94 -10.20
C LEU A 231 26.05 -3.13 -9.36
N HIS A 232 26.81 -4.17 -9.67
CA HIS A 232 28.09 -4.45 -9.02
C HIS A 232 28.96 -5.35 -9.91
N ASP A 233 30.15 -4.91 -10.20
CA ASP A 233 31.12 -5.68 -10.99
C ASP A 233 32.12 -6.42 -10.06
N PRO A 234 31.93 -7.73 -9.82
CA PRO A 234 32.77 -8.49 -8.92
C PRO A 234 34.21 -8.68 -9.43
N THR A 235 34.51 -8.33 -10.71
CA THR A 235 35.85 -8.43 -11.26
C THR A 235 36.75 -7.26 -10.83
N THR A 236 36.16 -6.12 -10.47
CA THR A 236 36.84 -4.86 -10.15
C THR A 236 36.49 -4.29 -8.79
N GLU A 237 35.38 -4.69 -8.21
CA GLU A 237 34.85 -4.17 -6.92
C GLU A 237 34.92 -5.27 -5.85
N ALA A 238 35.27 -4.90 -4.62
CA ALA A 238 35.14 -5.76 -3.44
C ALA A 238 33.66 -5.97 -3.11
N ALA A 239 33.33 -7.02 -2.34
CA ALA A 239 31.97 -7.23 -1.83
C ALA A 239 31.45 -5.97 -1.12
N PRO A 240 30.23 -5.51 -1.42
CA PRO A 240 29.67 -4.31 -0.82
C PRO A 240 29.55 -4.40 0.69
N THR A 241 29.66 -3.25 1.36
CA THR A 241 29.38 -3.06 2.77
C THR A 241 28.62 -1.75 2.97
N PRO A 242 27.98 -1.49 4.13
CA PRO A 242 27.30 -0.22 4.37
C PRO A 242 28.23 1.00 4.35
N PHE A 243 29.54 0.77 4.44
CA PHE A 243 30.59 1.80 4.38
C PHE A 243 31.19 1.96 2.99
N GLN A 244 31.02 0.98 2.12
CA GLN A 244 31.54 0.94 0.76
C GLN A 244 30.50 0.31 -0.18
N PRO A 245 29.45 1.07 -0.53
CA PRO A 245 28.44 0.61 -1.48
C PRO A 245 29.03 0.50 -2.90
N PRO A 246 28.35 -0.24 -3.82
CA PRO A 246 28.78 -0.31 -5.22
C PRO A 246 28.90 1.07 -5.87
N ALA A 247 29.97 1.29 -6.64
CA ALA A 247 30.25 2.61 -7.22
C ALA A 247 29.21 3.05 -8.27
N ALA A 248 28.50 2.12 -8.89
CA ALA A 248 27.46 2.37 -9.87
C ALA A 248 26.09 2.71 -9.27
N TRP A 249 25.89 2.41 -7.98
CA TRP A 249 24.63 2.69 -7.31
C TRP A 249 24.38 4.20 -7.14
N ASN A 250 23.22 4.68 -7.53
CA ASN A 250 22.86 6.09 -7.42
C ASN A 250 22.35 6.52 -6.03
N GLY A 251 22.33 5.59 -5.07
CA GLY A 251 21.86 5.82 -3.70
C GLY A 251 20.35 5.71 -3.53
N ARG A 252 19.63 5.18 -4.51
CA ARG A 252 18.15 5.12 -4.51
C ARG A 252 17.68 3.67 -4.58
N LEU A 253 16.54 3.40 -3.94
CA LEU A 253 15.92 2.08 -3.91
C LEU A 253 14.53 2.16 -4.55
N VAL A 254 14.24 1.26 -5.47
CA VAL A 254 12.87 0.98 -5.93
C VAL A 254 12.41 -0.31 -5.25
N TYR A 255 11.32 -0.23 -4.50
CA TYR A 255 10.71 -1.40 -3.88
C TYR A 255 9.50 -1.84 -4.72
N THR A 256 9.62 -3.00 -5.36
CA THR A 256 8.58 -3.51 -6.27
C THR A 256 7.56 -4.33 -5.51
N LEU A 257 6.26 -4.07 -5.82
CA LEU A 257 5.10 -4.63 -5.14
C LEU A 257 4.24 -5.38 -6.15
N GLY A 258 4.07 -6.69 -5.94
CA GLY A 258 3.34 -7.55 -6.86
C GLY A 258 1.83 -7.46 -6.71
N GLY A 259 1.13 -7.68 -7.82
CA GLY A 259 -0.32 -7.63 -7.92
C GLY A 259 -1.03 -8.88 -7.38
N GLY A 260 -2.35 -8.93 -7.56
CA GLY A 260 -3.23 -9.99 -7.07
C GLY A 260 -3.98 -9.60 -5.81
N CYS A 261 -4.57 -10.52 -5.17
CA CYS A 261 -5.12 -10.60 -3.80
C CYS A 261 -5.72 -12.00 -3.67
N THR A 262 -4.87 -13.00 -3.42
CA THR A 262 -5.23 -14.42 -3.35
C THR A 262 -4.35 -15.14 -2.33
N GLY A 263 -4.65 -16.39 -2.06
CA GLY A 263 -3.74 -17.34 -1.43
C GLY A 263 -3.67 -17.37 0.09
N GLY A 264 -3.96 -16.31 0.76
CA GLY A 264 -3.95 -16.25 2.23
C GLY A 264 -2.55 -16.26 2.88
N TRP A 265 -2.52 -16.15 4.21
CA TRP A 265 -1.32 -16.19 5.06
C TRP A 265 -0.50 -17.46 4.99
N TYR A 266 -1.02 -18.48 4.36
CA TYR A 266 -0.66 -19.87 4.57
C TYR A 266 0.43 -20.34 3.63
N ILE A 267 0.92 -19.49 2.74
CA ILE A 267 2.00 -19.83 1.79
C ILE A 267 3.13 -18.82 1.83
N GLN A 268 4.35 -19.31 1.66
CA GLN A 268 5.53 -18.45 1.50
C GLN A 268 5.51 -17.66 0.18
N GLY A 269 4.89 -18.22 -0.87
CA GLY A 269 4.95 -17.68 -2.23
C GLY A 269 6.23 -18.04 -2.98
N ARG A 270 6.14 -18.01 -4.32
CA ARG A 270 7.25 -18.38 -5.22
C ARG A 270 7.59 -17.32 -6.24
N THR A 271 7.13 -16.10 -6.03
CA THR A 271 7.40 -14.93 -6.88
C THR A 271 7.70 -13.74 -5.98
N VAL A 272 8.52 -12.83 -6.47
CA VAL A 272 8.81 -11.53 -5.85
C VAL A 272 8.65 -10.45 -6.92
N GLY A 273 8.32 -9.22 -6.51
CA GLY A 273 8.15 -8.11 -7.43
C GLY A 273 6.88 -8.20 -8.29
N PHE A 274 6.81 -7.30 -9.25
CA PHE A 274 5.73 -7.25 -10.24
C PHE A 274 6.07 -8.04 -11.51
N ASP A 275 7.31 -7.96 -11.98
CA ASP A 275 7.80 -8.64 -13.17
C ASP A 275 8.08 -10.14 -12.90
N PRO A 276 7.89 -11.03 -13.87
CA PRO A 276 8.26 -12.44 -13.77
C PRO A 276 9.75 -12.72 -13.47
N GLU A 277 10.64 -11.77 -13.76
CA GLU A 277 12.07 -11.83 -13.44
C GLU A 277 12.41 -11.36 -12.02
N GLY A 278 11.40 -11.01 -11.23
CA GLY A 278 11.53 -10.60 -9.84
C GLY A 278 12.14 -9.22 -9.70
N VAL A 279 13.34 -9.13 -9.11
CA VAL A 279 14.04 -7.83 -8.89
C VAL A 279 15.01 -7.48 -10.03
N VAL A 280 15.13 -8.33 -11.08
CA VAL A 280 16.02 -8.09 -12.22
C VAL A 280 15.34 -7.21 -13.26
N GLU A 281 15.03 -5.98 -12.86
CA GLU A 281 14.24 -4.96 -13.59
C GLU A 281 15.15 -4.06 -14.42
N ASP A 282 15.11 -4.19 -15.76
CA ASP A 282 15.99 -3.45 -16.66
C ASP A 282 15.79 -1.92 -16.54
N LEU A 283 14.54 -1.45 -16.48
CA LEU A 283 14.24 -0.02 -16.40
C LEU A 283 15.00 0.68 -15.26
N MET A 284 15.07 0.04 -14.10
CA MET A 284 15.67 0.59 -12.89
C MET A 284 17.18 0.36 -12.85
N LEU A 285 17.59 -0.90 -13.05
CA LEU A 285 18.98 -1.32 -12.91
C LEU A 285 19.91 -0.60 -13.90
N ARG A 286 19.48 -0.45 -15.17
CA ARG A 286 20.29 0.27 -16.18
C ARG A 286 20.59 1.71 -15.80
N GLN A 287 19.77 2.32 -14.95
CA GLN A 287 19.89 3.71 -14.47
C GLN A 287 20.66 3.82 -13.14
N GLY A 288 21.07 2.68 -12.54
CA GLY A 288 21.82 2.66 -11.29
C GLY A 288 20.98 2.64 -10.03
N TYR A 289 19.65 2.44 -10.13
CA TYR A 289 18.83 2.15 -8.96
C TYR A 289 19.13 0.75 -8.43
N ALA A 290 18.95 0.56 -7.13
CA ALA A 290 18.77 -0.77 -6.59
C ALA A 290 17.28 -1.14 -6.60
N VAL A 291 16.98 -2.44 -6.65
CA VAL A 291 15.63 -2.98 -6.62
C VAL A 291 15.52 -3.99 -5.48
N ALA A 292 14.42 -3.96 -4.74
CA ALA A 292 14.14 -4.95 -3.68
C ALA A 292 12.67 -5.35 -3.70
N SER A 293 12.40 -6.58 -3.25
CA SER A 293 11.05 -7.09 -3.06
C SER A 293 11.05 -8.35 -2.19
N SER A 294 9.86 -8.78 -1.76
CA SER A 294 9.69 -10.09 -1.13
C SER A 294 8.44 -10.81 -1.63
N SER A 295 8.38 -12.12 -1.38
CA SER A 295 7.23 -12.93 -1.77
C SER A 295 5.95 -12.58 -1.00
N LEU A 296 6.04 -12.01 0.20
CA LEU A 296 4.90 -11.48 0.95
C LEU A 296 4.55 -10.02 0.56
N ASN A 297 5.30 -9.42 -0.34
CA ASN A 297 4.94 -8.19 -1.06
C ASN A 297 4.35 -8.47 -2.46
N VAL A 298 3.93 -9.70 -2.71
CA VAL A 298 3.11 -10.09 -3.87
C VAL A 298 1.74 -10.49 -3.36
N PHE A 299 0.72 -9.67 -3.58
CA PHE A 299 -0.63 -9.94 -3.06
C PHE A 299 -1.28 -11.20 -3.66
N GLY A 300 -0.78 -11.68 -4.80
CA GLY A 300 -1.10 -13.01 -5.31
C GLY A 300 -0.65 -14.16 -4.38
N ASN A 301 0.29 -13.92 -3.47
CA ASN A 301 0.73 -14.88 -2.47
C ASN A 301 0.05 -14.63 -1.10
N ASN A 302 -0.13 -13.36 -0.73
CA ASN A 302 -0.68 -12.95 0.56
C ASN A 302 -1.29 -11.54 0.45
N CYS A 303 -2.57 -11.41 0.80
CA CYS A 303 -3.31 -10.16 0.67
C CYS A 303 -3.54 -9.48 2.03
N ALA A 304 -2.47 -9.30 2.82
CA ALA A 304 -2.50 -8.60 4.11
C ALA A 304 -1.52 -7.42 4.09
N GLU A 305 -2.06 -6.19 4.04
CA GLU A 305 -1.25 -4.97 3.88
C GLU A 305 -0.28 -4.76 5.06
N VAL A 306 -0.66 -5.13 6.28
CA VAL A 306 0.20 -4.98 7.46
C VAL A 306 1.38 -5.94 7.41
N LEU A 307 1.16 -7.19 7.01
CA LEU A 307 2.24 -8.16 6.84
C LEU A 307 3.16 -7.76 5.66
N ALA A 308 2.59 -7.17 4.60
CA ALA A 308 3.35 -6.61 3.50
C ALA A 308 4.22 -5.42 3.94
N ALA A 309 3.69 -4.51 4.78
CA ALA A 309 4.43 -3.40 5.36
C ALA A 309 5.60 -3.89 6.24
N GLU A 310 5.35 -4.89 7.10
CA GLU A 310 6.37 -5.51 7.94
C GLU A 310 7.48 -6.15 7.11
N SER A 311 7.12 -6.93 6.09
CA SER A 311 8.09 -7.57 5.19
C SER A 311 8.91 -6.54 4.42
N LEU A 312 8.29 -5.46 3.93
CA LEU A 312 9.00 -4.36 3.26
C LEU A 312 9.99 -3.69 4.22
N MET A 313 9.57 -3.39 5.46
CA MET A 313 10.42 -2.80 6.47
C MET A 313 11.68 -3.64 6.72
N MET A 314 11.50 -4.93 6.98
CA MET A 314 12.60 -5.85 7.30
C MET A 314 13.56 -6.06 6.11
N VAL A 315 13.05 -6.11 4.87
CA VAL A 315 13.88 -6.21 3.66
C VAL A 315 14.62 -4.89 3.40
N LYS A 316 14.00 -3.73 3.61
CA LYS A 316 14.65 -2.42 3.51
C LYS A 316 15.75 -2.26 4.57
N GLU A 317 15.51 -2.71 5.80
CA GLU A 317 16.48 -2.79 6.88
C GLU A 317 17.74 -3.56 6.42
N ARG A 318 17.54 -4.81 5.99
CA ARG A 318 18.62 -5.67 5.48
C ARG A 318 19.37 -5.04 4.30
N PHE A 319 18.66 -4.38 3.39
CA PHE A 319 19.28 -3.69 2.26
C PHE A 319 20.23 -2.57 2.75
N ILE A 320 19.79 -1.76 3.70
CA ILE A 320 20.57 -0.63 4.22
C ILE A 320 21.81 -1.14 5.01
N GLU A 321 21.68 -2.23 5.71
CA GLU A 321 22.79 -2.88 6.45
C GLU A 321 23.86 -3.47 5.51
N ASN A 322 23.46 -3.90 4.32
CA ASN A 322 24.38 -4.41 3.31
C ASN A 322 25.03 -3.31 2.46
N TYR A 323 24.30 -2.24 2.14
CA TYR A 323 24.73 -1.27 1.11
C TYR A 323 24.82 0.17 1.61
N GLY A 324 24.42 0.43 2.86
CA GLY A 324 24.40 1.77 3.45
C GLY A 324 23.10 2.54 3.21
N PRO A 325 23.03 3.79 3.74
CA PRO A 325 21.82 4.59 3.74
C PRO A 325 21.29 4.87 2.34
N VAL A 326 19.99 4.67 2.13
CA VAL A 326 19.28 5.07 0.91
C VAL A 326 18.91 6.55 0.96
N LYS A 327 19.00 7.25 -0.17
CA LYS A 327 18.53 8.63 -0.29
C LYS A 327 16.99 8.69 -0.19
N PHE A 328 16.32 7.81 -0.94
CA PHE A 328 14.87 7.61 -0.88
C PHE A 328 14.48 6.25 -1.47
N THR A 329 13.31 5.80 -1.09
CA THR A 329 12.68 4.56 -1.55
C THR A 329 11.40 4.88 -2.31
N ILE A 330 11.30 4.41 -3.56
CA ILE A 330 10.11 4.54 -4.41
C ILE A 330 9.33 3.23 -4.36
N GLY A 331 8.05 3.30 -3.97
CA GLY A 331 7.10 2.20 -4.11
C GLY A 331 6.61 2.08 -5.54
N TRP A 332 6.69 0.87 -6.13
CA TRP A 332 6.41 0.61 -7.53
C TRP A 332 5.54 -0.62 -7.69
N GLY A 333 4.31 -0.48 -8.20
CA GLY A 333 3.45 -1.64 -8.41
C GLY A 333 2.04 -1.32 -8.87
N CYS A 334 1.41 -2.29 -9.54
CA CYS A 334 0.10 -2.19 -10.16
C CYS A 334 -0.90 -3.11 -9.44
N SER A 335 -2.19 -2.76 -9.45
CA SER A 335 -3.27 -3.59 -8.87
C SER A 335 -3.04 -3.83 -7.37
N GLY A 336 -2.89 -5.09 -6.94
CA GLY A 336 -2.48 -5.40 -5.57
C GLY A 336 -1.19 -4.71 -5.12
N GLY A 337 -0.32 -4.28 -6.04
CA GLY A 337 0.83 -3.42 -5.73
C GLY A 337 0.42 -2.00 -5.32
N SER A 338 -0.62 -1.44 -5.92
CA SER A 338 -1.20 -0.16 -5.50
C SER A 338 -1.95 -0.29 -4.18
N GLU A 339 -2.67 -1.42 -3.98
CA GLU A 339 -3.35 -1.75 -2.73
C GLU A 339 -2.39 -1.94 -1.55
N GLN A 340 -1.10 -2.15 -1.81
CA GLN A 340 -0.04 -2.12 -0.81
C GLN A 340 0.54 -0.72 -0.64
N SER A 341 0.92 -0.05 -1.74
CA SER A 341 1.68 1.21 -1.66
C SER A 341 0.90 2.35 -0.99
N HIS A 342 -0.40 2.47 -1.23
CA HIS A 342 -1.22 3.48 -0.58
C HIS A 342 -1.35 3.26 0.95
N PRO A 343 -1.83 2.10 1.47
CA PRO A 343 -1.91 1.90 2.91
C PRO A 343 -0.55 1.85 3.60
N ILE A 344 0.52 1.34 2.95
CA ILE A 344 1.88 1.38 3.50
C ILE A 344 2.35 2.83 3.62
N GLY A 345 2.18 3.63 2.56
CA GLY A 345 2.54 5.05 2.58
C GLY A 345 1.77 5.84 3.63
N ASP A 346 0.49 5.50 3.87
CA ASP A 346 -0.36 6.21 4.84
C ASP A 346 -0.08 5.78 6.29
N ALA A 347 -0.06 4.47 6.56
CA ALA A 347 0.01 3.94 7.92
C ALA A 347 1.44 3.72 8.45
N TYR A 348 2.46 3.65 7.57
CA TYR A 348 3.86 3.38 7.93
C TYR A 348 4.81 4.40 7.30
N PRO A 349 4.69 5.71 7.66
CA PRO A 349 5.50 6.77 7.05
C PRO A 349 7.00 6.51 7.23
N GLY A 350 7.78 6.81 6.17
CA GLY A 350 9.23 6.56 6.10
C GLY A 350 9.62 5.21 5.50
N LEU A 351 8.68 4.28 5.28
CA LEU A 351 8.96 3.09 4.49
C LEU A 351 9.10 3.42 3.00
N LEU A 352 8.19 4.24 2.48
CA LEU A 352 8.20 4.75 1.12
C LEU A 352 8.27 6.28 1.16
N ASP A 353 9.13 6.86 0.33
CA ASP A 353 9.31 8.31 0.23
C ASP A 353 8.50 8.92 -0.92
N GLY A 354 8.07 8.09 -1.87
CA GLY A 354 7.17 8.40 -2.97
C GLY A 354 6.62 7.11 -3.57
N ILE A 355 5.47 7.18 -4.25
CA ILE A 355 4.86 6.00 -4.85
C ILE A 355 4.45 6.25 -6.30
N VAL A 356 4.62 5.23 -7.14
CA VAL A 356 4.11 5.18 -8.50
C VAL A 356 3.13 4.01 -8.61
N PRO A 357 1.90 4.15 -8.07
CA PRO A 357 0.88 3.11 -8.19
C PRO A 357 0.37 3.03 -9.63
N GLY A 358 0.20 1.81 -10.13
CA GLY A 358 -0.44 1.57 -11.42
C GLY A 358 -1.72 0.77 -11.28
N CYS A 359 -2.63 0.82 -12.28
CA CYS A 359 -3.92 0.12 -12.23
C CYS A 359 -4.60 0.34 -10.87
N SER A 360 -4.60 1.57 -10.41
CA SER A 360 -4.65 2.00 -9.03
C SER A 360 -5.94 1.64 -8.31
N PHE A 361 -5.80 1.16 -7.07
CA PHE A 361 -6.87 1.03 -6.07
C PHE A 361 -6.39 1.69 -4.78
N PRO A 362 -7.26 2.39 -4.01
CA PRO A 362 -6.91 2.90 -2.69
C PRO A 362 -6.49 1.82 -1.68
N GLU A 363 -7.21 0.70 -1.62
CA GLU A 363 -6.94 -0.50 -0.80
C GLU A 363 -7.93 -1.62 -1.15
N VAL A 364 -7.78 -2.77 -0.47
CA VAL A 364 -8.63 -3.96 -0.63
C VAL A 364 -9.99 -3.80 0.05
N THR A 365 -10.04 -3.39 1.31
CA THR A 365 -11.18 -3.56 2.23
C THR A 365 -12.46 -2.85 1.76
N ALA A 366 -12.36 -1.64 1.26
CA ALA A 366 -13.50 -0.89 0.73
C ALA A 366 -13.42 -0.77 -0.80
N ALA A 367 -12.33 -0.24 -1.35
CA ALA A 367 -12.27 0.12 -2.76
C ALA A 367 -12.48 -1.06 -3.69
N MET A 368 -11.83 -2.20 -3.42
CA MET A 368 -12.03 -3.41 -4.23
C MET A 368 -13.25 -4.21 -3.76
N ILE A 369 -13.34 -4.56 -2.48
CA ILE A 369 -14.34 -5.54 -1.99
C ILE A 369 -15.77 -5.05 -2.16
N LEU A 370 -16.09 -3.79 -1.86
CA LEU A 370 -17.46 -3.29 -2.07
C LEU A 370 -17.89 -3.34 -3.53
N ASN A 371 -16.97 -2.99 -4.45
CA ASN A 371 -17.27 -3.04 -5.88
C ASN A 371 -17.56 -4.46 -6.36
N VAL A 372 -16.70 -5.42 -6.02
CA VAL A 372 -16.82 -6.80 -6.52
C VAL A 372 -17.97 -7.55 -5.86
N THR A 373 -18.27 -7.32 -4.60
CA THR A 373 -19.39 -7.96 -3.90
C THR A 373 -20.73 -7.40 -4.35
N ASP A 374 -20.85 -6.08 -4.54
CA ASP A 374 -22.10 -5.49 -5.09
C ASP A 374 -22.33 -5.96 -6.54
N ALA A 375 -21.27 -6.13 -7.34
CA ALA A 375 -21.38 -6.70 -8.69
C ALA A 375 -21.83 -8.17 -8.68
N ASP A 376 -21.30 -8.98 -7.75
CA ASP A 376 -21.70 -10.39 -7.62
C ASP A 376 -23.15 -10.55 -7.13
N LEU A 377 -23.59 -9.72 -6.20
CA LEU A 377 -25.00 -9.69 -5.78
C LEU A 377 -25.91 -9.33 -6.95
N LEU A 378 -25.57 -8.33 -7.78
CA LEU A 378 -26.29 -8.03 -9.00
C LEU A 378 -26.26 -9.17 -9.99
N PHE A 379 -25.12 -9.86 -10.16
CA PHE A 379 -25.02 -11.04 -11.00
C PHE A 379 -26.01 -12.14 -10.54
N HIS A 380 -25.99 -12.51 -9.25
CA HIS A 380 -26.90 -13.51 -8.68
C HIS A 380 -28.38 -13.13 -8.89
N TYR A 381 -28.72 -11.88 -8.63
CA TYR A 381 -30.08 -11.39 -8.86
C TYR A 381 -30.48 -11.51 -10.32
N LEU A 382 -29.65 -11.02 -11.23
CA LEU A 382 -29.95 -10.98 -12.68
C LEU A 382 -30.00 -12.37 -13.33
N GLN A 383 -29.26 -13.35 -12.82
CA GLN A 383 -29.27 -14.73 -13.33
C GLN A 383 -30.41 -15.57 -12.73
N GLY A 384 -30.86 -15.25 -11.51
CA GLY A 384 -31.87 -16.03 -10.79
C GLY A 384 -33.27 -15.45 -10.88
N VAL A 385 -33.53 -14.42 -10.09
CA VAL A 385 -34.89 -13.90 -9.83
C VAL A 385 -35.41 -12.98 -10.95
N ALA A 386 -34.49 -12.24 -11.56
CA ALA A 386 -34.81 -11.14 -12.50
C ALA A 386 -35.31 -11.60 -13.88
N ALA A 387 -35.26 -12.89 -14.19
CA ALA A 387 -35.54 -13.43 -15.54
C ALA A 387 -36.95 -13.04 -16.08
N SER A 388 -37.92 -12.80 -15.20
CA SER A 388 -39.31 -12.44 -15.58
C SER A 388 -39.52 -10.94 -15.85
N LEU A 389 -38.55 -10.05 -15.45
CA LEU A 389 -38.71 -8.59 -15.49
C LEU A 389 -38.08 -7.94 -16.73
N GLY A 390 -37.54 -8.73 -17.65
CA GLY A 390 -37.04 -8.24 -18.94
C GLY A 390 -35.87 -7.26 -18.85
N TRP A 391 -34.86 -7.56 -18.02
CA TRP A 391 -33.64 -6.76 -17.92
C TRP A 391 -32.81 -6.81 -19.20
N GLY A 392 -32.88 -5.77 -20.00
CA GLY A 392 -31.97 -5.56 -21.14
C GLY A 392 -30.61 -5.01 -20.71
N ASP A 393 -29.64 -4.99 -21.64
CA ASP A 393 -28.29 -4.52 -21.33
C ASP A 393 -28.25 -3.05 -20.89
N ALA A 394 -29.11 -2.20 -21.45
CA ALA A 394 -29.21 -0.80 -21.02
C ALA A 394 -29.59 -0.65 -19.54
N GLN A 395 -30.55 -1.46 -19.05
CA GLN A 395 -30.95 -1.46 -17.65
C GLN A 395 -29.83 -2.04 -16.75
N LYS A 396 -29.15 -3.11 -17.19
CA LYS A 396 -28.01 -3.70 -16.46
C LYS A 396 -26.86 -2.71 -16.32
N VAL A 397 -26.53 -1.98 -17.39
CA VAL A 397 -25.54 -0.89 -17.36
C VAL A 397 -26.00 0.21 -16.39
N ALA A 398 -27.25 0.64 -16.48
CA ALA A 398 -27.77 1.72 -15.62
C ALA A 398 -27.74 1.35 -14.13
N VAL A 399 -28.07 0.10 -13.76
CA VAL A 399 -28.10 -0.32 -12.33
C VAL A 399 -26.70 -0.58 -11.78
N SER A 400 -25.76 -1.01 -12.62
CA SER A 400 -24.39 -1.28 -12.21
C SER A 400 -23.48 -0.05 -12.26
N GLY A 401 -23.77 0.89 -13.16
CA GLY A 401 -22.88 2.02 -13.45
C GLY A 401 -21.68 1.66 -14.31
N TYR A 402 -21.54 0.41 -14.72
CA TYR A 402 -20.44 -0.09 -15.54
C TYR A 402 -20.57 0.30 -17.01
N PRO A 403 -19.48 0.30 -17.79
CA PRO A 403 -19.54 0.65 -19.21
C PRO A 403 -20.35 -0.33 -20.07
N LYS A 404 -20.44 -1.59 -19.65
CA LYS A 404 -21.11 -2.68 -20.38
C LYS A 404 -21.74 -3.66 -19.42
N ALA A 405 -22.82 -4.32 -19.82
CA ALA A 405 -23.51 -5.33 -18.99
C ALA A 405 -22.64 -6.53 -18.64
N VAL A 406 -21.72 -6.94 -19.53
CA VAL A 406 -20.79 -8.06 -19.32
C VAL A 406 -19.84 -7.83 -18.14
N VAL A 407 -19.55 -6.57 -17.77
CA VAL A 407 -18.66 -6.23 -16.65
C VAL A 407 -19.19 -6.77 -15.31
N ILE A 408 -20.53 -6.84 -15.14
CA ILE A 408 -21.15 -7.46 -13.96
C ILE A 408 -20.70 -8.91 -13.81
N THR A 409 -20.67 -9.66 -14.91
CA THR A 409 -20.23 -11.07 -14.92
C THR A 409 -18.73 -11.21 -14.72
N THR A 410 -17.94 -10.33 -15.32
CA THR A 410 -16.47 -10.38 -15.23
C THR A 410 -15.98 -9.98 -13.83
N VAL A 411 -16.55 -8.91 -13.25
CA VAL A 411 -16.11 -8.36 -11.96
C VAL A 411 -16.72 -9.13 -10.79
N GLY A 412 -18.02 -9.44 -10.83
CA GLY A 412 -18.71 -10.06 -9.71
C GLY A 412 -18.17 -11.46 -9.36
N PRO A 413 -18.57 -12.53 -10.08
CA PRO A 413 -18.33 -13.92 -9.65
C PRO A 413 -16.85 -14.28 -9.45
N ALA A 414 -15.97 -13.78 -10.34
CA ALA A 414 -14.55 -14.11 -10.27
C ALA A 414 -13.84 -13.42 -9.09
N PHE A 415 -14.20 -12.17 -8.81
CA PHE A 415 -13.48 -11.38 -7.80
C PHE A 415 -14.13 -11.46 -6.40
N ALA A 416 -15.44 -11.72 -6.29
CA ALA A 416 -16.12 -11.94 -5.02
C ALA A 416 -15.70 -13.24 -4.31
N LEU A 417 -14.98 -14.15 -4.98
CA LEU A 417 -14.34 -15.30 -4.34
C LEU A 417 -13.41 -14.90 -3.20
N ARG A 418 -12.95 -13.64 -3.17
CA ARG A 418 -12.11 -13.06 -2.10
C ARG A 418 -12.80 -12.96 -0.75
N VAL A 419 -14.13 -12.98 -0.71
CA VAL A 419 -14.89 -13.01 0.57
C VAL A 419 -15.34 -14.42 0.94
N LYS A 420 -15.08 -15.45 0.11
CA LYS A 420 -15.42 -16.85 0.40
C LYS A 420 -14.29 -17.52 1.16
N ALA A 421 -14.63 -18.16 2.27
CA ALA A 421 -13.67 -18.83 3.16
C ALA A 421 -12.69 -19.79 2.44
N PRO A 422 -13.12 -20.72 1.59
CA PRO A 422 -12.22 -21.56 0.80
C PRO A 422 -11.92 -21.03 -0.60
N GLY A 423 -12.44 -19.83 -0.97
CA GLY A 423 -12.62 -19.40 -2.36
C GLY A 423 -11.34 -19.30 -3.18
N LEU A 424 -10.27 -18.77 -2.62
CA LEU A 424 -9.00 -18.54 -3.31
C LEU A 424 -7.80 -19.16 -2.57
N CYS A 425 -8.01 -20.25 -1.84
CA CYS A 425 -6.91 -20.99 -1.23
C CYS A 425 -5.90 -21.42 -2.32
N ASN A 426 -4.62 -21.19 -2.05
CA ASN A 426 -3.57 -21.58 -2.97
C ASN A 426 -3.53 -23.12 -3.09
N PRO A 427 -3.41 -23.69 -4.31
CA PRO A 427 -3.35 -25.14 -4.52
C PRO A 427 -2.18 -25.85 -3.80
N ALA A 428 -1.16 -25.10 -3.35
CA ALA A 428 -0.07 -25.66 -2.53
C ALA A 428 -0.53 -26.04 -1.12
N ILE A 429 -1.66 -25.52 -0.64
CA ILE A 429 -2.22 -25.87 0.66
C ILE A 429 -2.94 -27.24 0.52
N PRO A 430 -2.54 -28.25 1.29
CA PRO A 430 -3.22 -29.54 1.27
C PRO A 430 -4.72 -29.41 1.56
N ALA A 431 -5.57 -30.06 0.76
CA ALA A 431 -7.03 -29.91 0.84
C ALA A 431 -7.61 -30.24 2.24
N ASN A 432 -7.00 -31.16 2.98
CA ASN A 432 -7.38 -31.52 4.34
C ASN A 432 -7.05 -30.43 5.39
N LEU A 433 -6.25 -29.43 5.03
CA LEU A 433 -5.94 -28.28 5.89
C LEU A 433 -6.83 -27.07 5.60
N ILE A 434 -7.57 -27.07 4.48
CA ILE A 434 -8.47 -26.00 4.10
C ILE A 434 -9.77 -26.10 4.90
N TYR A 435 -10.34 -24.94 5.23
CA TYR A 435 -11.64 -24.84 5.91
C TYR A 435 -12.74 -25.57 5.16
N ASN A 436 -13.50 -26.33 5.92
CA ASN A 436 -14.78 -26.90 5.50
C ASN A 436 -15.73 -26.89 6.72
N PRO A 437 -16.94 -26.34 6.59
CA PRO A 437 -17.83 -26.15 7.76
C PRO A 437 -18.24 -27.45 8.44
N VAL A 438 -18.12 -28.61 7.76
CA VAL A 438 -18.52 -29.92 8.29
C VAL A 438 -17.30 -30.77 8.68
N THR A 439 -16.32 -30.87 7.77
CA THR A 439 -15.20 -31.84 7.94
C THR A 439 -13.94 -31.21 8.53
N ASN A 440 -13.76 -29.88 8.41
CA ASN A 440 -12.62 -29.15 8.96
C ASN A 440 -12.99 -27.70 9.35
N PRO A 441 -13.82 -27.50 10.38
CA PRO A 441 -14.32 -26.15 10.76
C PRO A 441 -13.22 -25.22 11.30
N HIS A 442 -12.04 -25.72 11.62
CA HIS A 442 -10.88 -24.96 12.08
C HIS A 442 -9.76 -24.89 11.03
N GLY A 443 -10.04 -25.29 9.80
CA GLY A 443 -9.08 -25.23 8.69
C GLY A 443 -8.76 -23.81 8.22
N ALA A 444 -7.76 -23.72 7.35
CA ALA A 444 -7.29 -22.46 6.76
C ALA A 444 -8.40 -21.80 5.94
N ARG A 445 -8.76 -20.59 6.27
CA ARG A 445 -9.71 -19.71 5.55
C ARG A 445 -8.94 -18.70 4.74
N CYS A 446 -9.17 -18.67 3.43
CA CYS A 446 -8.38 -17.91 2.48
C CYS A 446 -9.09 -16.65 1.97
N ASP A 447 -10.02 -16.10 2.75
CA ASP A 447 -10.66 -14.83 2.41
C ASP A 447 -9.88 -13.62 2.94
N VAL A 448 -10.17 -12.46 2.38
CA VAL A 448 -9.43 -11.22 2.70
C VAL A 448 -9.55 -10.78 4.16
N TYR A 449 -10.60 -11.17 4.86
CA TYR A 449 -10.78 -10.78 6.26
C TYR A 449 -9.95 -11.67 7.18
N ASP A 450 -9.93 -12.98 6.91
CA ASP A 450 -9.08 -13.90 7.66
C ASP A 450 -7.57 -13.66 7.39
N HIS A 451 -7.19 -13.08 6.24
CA HIS A 451 -5.84 -12.55 6.02
C HIS A 451 -5.47 -11.41 6.99
N MET A 452 -6.45 -10.73 7.54
CA MET A 452 -6.27 -9.60 8.46
C MET A 452 -6.85 -9.89 9.85
N VAL A 453 -6.95 -11.16 10.22
CA VAL A 453 -7.59 -11.59 11.48
C VAL A 453 -6.92 -10.99 12.73
N ASN A 454 -5.60 -10.80 12.71
CA ASN A 454 -4.87 -10.16 13.81
C ASN A 454 -5.27 -8.71 14.02
N ILE A 455 -5.71 -8.03 12.95
CA ILE A 455 -6.10 -6.62 12.96
C ILE A 455 -7.59 -6.49 13.26
N LEU A 456 -8.45 -7.19 12.49
CA LEU A 456 -9.90 -7.12 12.61
C LEU A 456 -10.43 -7.80 13.88
N GLY A 457 -9.61 -8.66 14.49
CA GLY A 457 -9.98 -9.48 15.62
C GLY A 457 -10.82 -10.70 15.24
N ARG A 458 -10.90 -11.68 16.16
CA ARG A 458 -11.65 -12.92 15.96
C ARG A 458 -13.08 -12.76 16.49
N ASP A 459 -14.04 -13.34 15.78
CA ASP A 459 -15.36 -13.57 16.33
C ASP A 459 -15.25 -14.64 17.43
N PRO A 460 -15.85 -14.40 18.63
CA PRO A 460 -15.68 -15.31 19.77
C PRO A 460 -16.26 -16.72 19.55
N LEU A 461 -17.31 -16.85 18.76
CA LEU A 461 -18.00 -18.12 18.57
C LEU A 461 -17.42 -18.97 17.45
N PRO A 462 -17.34 -18.51 16.18
CA PRO A 462 -16.73 -19.29 15.12
C PRO A 462 -15.19 -19.19 15.07
N GLY A 463 -14.59 -18.21 15.75
CA GLY A 463 -13.13 -17.99 15.73
C GLY A 463 -12.57 -17.43 14.42
N PHE A 464 -13.44 -17.00 13.50
CA PHE A 464 -13.07 -16.35 12.24
C PHE A 464 -12.76 -14.87 12.44
N ALA A 465 -12.17 -14.24 11.42
CA ALA A 465 -12.05 -12.79 11.43
C ALA A 465 -13.43 -12.12 11.42
N ARG A 466 -13.56 -11.06 12.21
CA ARG A 466 -14.72 -10.17 12.13
C ARG A 466 -14.78 -9.52 10.75
N ARG A 467 -15.99 -9.29 10.22
CA ARG A 467 -16.17 -8.83 8.85
C ARG A 467 -16.84 -7.45 8.80
N PRO A 468 -16.20 -6.43 8.21
CA PRO A 468 -16.78 -5.10 8.07
C PRO A 468 -17.67 -4.95 6.82
N LEU A 469 -18.01 -6.03 6.11
CA LEU A 469 -18.85 -6.00 4.91
C LEU A 469 -20.31 -5.74 5.27
N ASP A 470 -20.93 -4.74 4.60
CA ASP A 470 -22.33 -4.35 4.85
C ASP A 470 -23.02 -3.89 3.56
N ASN A 471 -24.30 -4.23 3.41
CA ASN A 471 -25.15 -3.66 2.38
C ASN A 471 -26.56 -3.30 2.86
N VAL A 472 -26.77 -3.18 4.18
CA VAL A 472 -28.04 -2.74 4.77
C VAL A 472 -28.34 -1.31 4.36
N GLY A 473 -29.57 -1.08 3.86
CA GLY A 473 -30.05 0.24 3.43
C GLY A 473 -29.54 0.71 2.07
N VAL A 474 -28.64 -0.03 1.41
CA VAL A 474 -28.16 0.30 0.06
C VAL A 474 -29.30 0.15 -0.95
N GLN A 475 -29.61 1.23 -1.67
CA GLN A 475 -30.70 1.30 -2.66
C GLN A 475 -30.13 1.04 -4.07
N TYR A 476 -29.91 -0.23 -4.42
CA TYR A 476 -29.37 -0.60 -5.73
C TYR A 476 -30.24 -0.04 -6.87
N GLY A 477 -29.63 0.71 -7.77
CA GLY A 477 -30.29 1.31 -8.92
C GLY A 477 -31.01 2.64 -8.65
N LEU A 478 -30.82 3.31 -7.49
CA LEU A 478 -31.49 4.57 -7.17
C LEU A 478 -31.29 5.64 -8.26
N ALA A 479 -30.06 5.87 -8.70
CA ALA A 479 -29.78 6.83 -9.76
C ALA A 479 -30.40 6.41 -11.10
N ALA A 480 -30.41 5.10 -11.41
CA ALA A 480 -31.05 4.57 -12.62
C ALA A 480 -32.59 4.75 -12.59
N LEU A 481 -33.23 4.54 -11.44
CA LEU A 481 -34.67 4.85 -11.24
C LEU A 481 -34.93 6.33 -11.46
N ASN A 482 -34.15 7.19 -10.84
CA ASN A 482 -34.32 8.64 -10.92
C ASN A 482 -34.04 9.21 -12.32
N ALA A 483 -33.24 8.51 -13.13
CA ALA A 483 -32.99 8.82 -14.54
C ALA A 483 -34.10 8.23 -15.48
N GLY A 484 -35.01 7.39 -14.96
CA GLY A 484 -36.00 6.68 -15.76
C GLY A 484 -35.44 5.54 -16.60
N ALA A 485 -34.18 5.11 -16.31
CA ALA A 485 -33.51 4.03 -17.03
C ALA A 485 -33.98 2.62 -16.60
N ILE A 486 -34.53 2.49 -15.39
CA ILE A 486 -35.24 1.30 -14.89
C ILE A 486 -36.65 1.67 -14.39
N THR A 487 -37.54 0.70 -14.36
CA THR A 487 -38.92 0.89 -13.86
C THR A 487 -38.97 0.85 -12.34
N LYS A 488 -40.06 1.33 -11.74
CA LYS A 488 -40.32 1.21 -10.29
C LYS A 488 -40.36 -0.26 -9.86
N GLU A 489 -40.95 -1.10 -10.70
CA GLU A 489 -41.06 -2.54 -10.45
C GLU A 489 -39.64 -3.18 -10.43
N GLN A 490 -38.81 -2.89 -11.42
CA GLN A 490 -37.41 -3.35 -11.43
C GLN A 490 -36.62 -2.86 -10.21
N PHE A 491 -36.81 -1.60 -9.79
CA PHE A 491 -36.17 -1.04 -8.60
C PHE A 491 -36.61 -1.72 -7.30
N LEU A 492 -37.92 -1.93 -7.11
CA LEU A 492 -38.44 -2.59 -5.92
C LEU A 492 -37.98 -4.05 -5.89
N ASP A 493 -38.05 -4.75 -7.01
CA ASP A 493 -37.70 -6.16 -7.10
C ASP A 493 -36.23 -6.41 -6.85
N VAL A 494 -35.30 -5.64 -7.48
CA VAL A 494 -33.87 -5.79 -7.22
C VAL A 494 -33.55 -5.56 -5.76
N ASN A 495 -34.11 -4.55 -5.13
CA ASN A 495 -33.85 -4.26 -3.73
C ASN A 495 -34.48 -5.28 -2.77
N GLN A 496 -35.57 -5.93 -3.16
CA GLN A 496 -36.19 -7.01 -2.39
C GLN A 496 -35.38 -8.31 -2.44
N HIS A 497 -34.71 -8.61 -3.56
CA HIS A 497 -34.11 -9.92 -3.82
C HIS A 497 -32.58 -9.91 -3.98
N ILE A 498 -31.92 -8.76 -3.87
CA ILE A 498 -30.47 -8.65 -4.02
C ILE A 498 -29.69 -9.49 -3.00
N GLY A 499 -30.22 -9.73 -1.80
CA GLY A 499 -29.60 -10.51 -0.75
C GLY A 499 -28.30 -9.93 -0.19
N GLY A 500 -27.44 -10.83 0.24
CA GLY A 500 -26.13 -10.54 0.86
C GLY A 500 -25.30 -11.80 1.00
N TYR A 501 -24.31 -11.75 1.91
CA TYR A 501 -23.40 -12.86 2.21
C TYR A 501 -23.48 -13.27 3.68
N ASP A 502 -23.33 -14.57 3.96
CA ASP A 502 -23.02 -15.09 5.29
C ASP A 502 -21.53 -14.95 5.64
N ASN A 503 -21.11 -15.44 6.81
CA ASN A 503 -19.72 -15.38 7.26
C ASN A 503 -18.77 -16.28 6.46
N ASP A 504 -19.28 -17.20 5.67
CA ASP A 504 -18.47 -18.05 4.78
C ASP A 504 -18.37 -17.46 3.36
N GLY A 505 -19.03 -16.31 3.13
CA GLY A 505 -19.10 -15.64 1.84
C GLY A 505 -20.08 -16.31 0.87
N ASN A 506 -21.03 -17.12 1.36
CA ASN A 506 -22.08 -17.67 0.54
C ASN A 506 -23.22 -16.66 0.39
N TYR A 507 -23.84 -16.65 -0.79
CA TYR A 507 -25.04 -15.86 -1.02
C TYR A 507 -26.18 -16.30 -0.10
N VAL A 508 -26.85 -15.31 0.53
CA VAL A 508 -28.05 -15.48 1.35
C VAL A 508 -29.11 -14.44 0.96
N PRO A 509 -30.43 -14.77 1.12
CA PRO A 509 -31.50 -13.83 0.77
C PRO A 509 -31.53 -12.55 1.63
N THR A 510 -30.91 -12.56 2.80
CA THR A 510 -30.84 -11.42 3.71
C THR A 510 -29.66 -10.51 3.39
N ARG A 511 -29.80 -9.19 3.68
CA ARG A 511 -28.70 -8.23 3.56
C ARG A 511 -27.55 -8.59 4.50
N THR A 512 -26.32 -8.40 4.04
CA THR A 512 -25.12 -8.54 4.89
C THR A 512 -25.10 -7.43 5.94
N VAL A 513 -24.83 -7.82 7.20
CA VAL A 513 -24.68 -6.88 8.32
C VAL A 513 -23.23 -6.86 8.78
N GLY A 514 -22.56 -5.74 8.59
CA GLY A 514 -21.16 -5.56 9.01
C GLY A 514 -21.00 -5.58 10.54
N ASP A 515 -19.99 -6.32 11.02
CA ASP A 515 -19.61 -6.32 12.44
C ASP A 515 -19.14 -4.92 12.86
N GLN A 516 -19.74 -4.40 13.93
CA GLN A 516 -19.50 -3.01 14.37
C GLN A 516 -18.07 -2.79 14.85
N THR A 517 -17.47 -3.78 15.49
CA THR A 517 -16.09 -3.74 15.95
C THR A 517 -15.13 -3.72 14.76
N ALA A 518 -15.35 -4.61 13.77
CA ALA A 518 -14.55 -4.63 12.55
C ALA A 518 -14.65 -3.32 11.75
N LEU A 519 -15.85 -2.71 11.68
CA LEU A 519 -16.03 -1.41 11.03
C LEU A 519 -15.17 -0.32 11.67
N GLN A 520 -15.17 -0.21 12.98
CA GLN A 520 -14.35 0.77 13.71
C GLN A 520 -12.85 0.48 13.52
N ILE A 521 -12.44 -0.77 13.70
CA ILE A 521 -11.04 -1.19 13.52
C ILE A 521 -10.56 -0.89 12.10
N ALA A 522 -11.36 -1.20 11.07
CA ALA A 522 -10.95 -0.99 9.68
C ALA A 522 -10.58 0.47 9.38
N TYR A 523 -11.30 1.43 9.95
CA TYR A 523 -10.96 2.86 9.80
C TYR A 523 -9.77 3.25 10.67
N ARG A 524 -9.82 2.95 11.96
CA ARG A 524 -8.79 3.36 12.94
C ARG A 524 -7.39 2.84 12.62
N THR A 525 -7.31 1.67 11.99
CA THR A 525 -6.05 1.02 11.63
C THR A 525 -5.63 1.24 10.18
N GLY A 526 -6.39 2.04 9.41
CA GLY A 526 -6.08 2.33 8.01
C GLY A 526 -6.34 1.18 7.03
N ARG A 527 -7.19 0.19 7.40
CA ARG A 527 -7.64 -0.85 6.43
C ARG A 527 -8.62 -0.27 5.41
N VAL A 528 -9.14 0.90 5.68
CA VAL A 528 -9.69 1.84 4.68
C VAL A 528 -8.72 3.01 4.63
N THR A 529 -7.98 3.16 3.57
CA THR A 529 -6.94 4.19 3.43
C THR A 529 -7.53 5.57 3.67
N TYR A 530 -6.97 6.27 4.65
CA TYR A 530 -7.44 7.59 5.04
C TYR A 530 -6.91 8.68 4.11
N GLY A 531 -5.62 8.62 3.76
CA GLY A 531 -4.94 9.56 2.88
C GLY A 531 -4.46 10.85 3.56
N GLY A 532 -4.68 11.00 4.86
CA GLY A 532 -4.34 12.20 5.64
C GLY A 532 -3.21 12.01 6.64
N ALA A 533 -2.60 10.82 6.68
CA ALA A 533 -1.45 10.53 7.54
C ALA A 533 -0.15 10.58 6.72
N GLY A 534 0.56 9.46 6.58
CA GLY A 534 1.80 9.40 5.83
C GLY A 534 1.66 9.79 4.36
N LEU A 535 0.57 9.42 3.70
CA LEU A 535 0.31 9.76 2.30
C LEU A 535 0.24 11.26 2.04
N ALA A 536 -0.19 12.07 3.00
CA ALA A 536 -0.19 13.52 2.88
C ALA A 536 1.24 14.10 2.75
N THR A 537 2.26 13.29 3.05
CA THR A 537 3.66 13.72 3.15
C THR A 537 4.58 13.08 2.12
N ILE A 538 4.04 12.40 1.12
CA ILE A 538 4.81 11.80 0.01
C ILE A 538 4.20 12.13 -1.36
N PRO A 539 5.02 12.24 -2.41
CA PRO A 539 4.58 12.36 -3.80
C PRO A 539 3.90 11.07 -4.31
N ILE A 540 2.87 11.24 -5.14
CA ILE A 540 2.12 10.15 -5.79
C ILE A 540 2.02 10.45 -7.28
N ILE A 541 2.52 9.55 -8.13
CA ILE A 541 2.26 9.57 -9.58
C ILE A 541 1.38 8.36 -9.90
N ASP A 542 0.07 8.58 -9.99
CA ASP A 542 -0.91 7.55 -10.34
C ASP A 542 -0.88 7.33 -11.86
N TYR A 543 -0.23 6.26 -12.28
CA TYR A 543 -0.17 5.84 -13.68
C TYR A 543 -1.29 4.86 -13.99
N ARG A 544 -1.97 5.09 -15.12
CA ARG A 544 -3.05 4.21 -15.56
C ARG A 544 -2.98 3.90 -17.05
N ASN A 545 -2.78 2.64 -17.39
CA ASN A 545 -3.20 2.10 -18.68
C ASN A 545 -4.73 1.91 -18.62
N TYR A 546 -5.45 2.41 -19.62
CA TYR A 546 -6.90 2.45 -19.61
C TYR A 546 -7.53 1.14 -20.04
N THR A 547 -8.38 0.54 -19.20
CA THR A 547 -8.99 -0.77 -19.41
C THR A 547 -10.51 -0.79 -19.29
N ASP A 548 -11.16 0.30 -18.88
CA ASP A 548 -12.60 0.34 -18.62
C ASP A 548 -13.44 -0.13 -19.82
N LEU A 549 -12.99 0.12 -21.05
CA LEU A 549 -13.70 -0.26 -22.29
C LEU A 549 -13.26 -1.60 -22.88
N PHE A 550 -12.49 -2.40 -22.20
CA PHE A 550 -12.13 -3.75 -22.67
C PHE A 550 -13.38 -4.56 -23.06
N PRO A 551 -13.29 -5.43 -24.10
CA PRO A 551 -14.47 -6.19 -24.57
C PRO A 551 -15.18 -6.98 -23.48
N ALA A 552 -14.43 -7.65 -22.62
CA ALA A 552 -14.95 -8.42 -21.48
C ALA A 552 -15.15 -7.59 -20.22
N GLY A 553 -14.74 -6.31 -20.22
CA GLY A 553 -14.64 -5.51 -19.01
C GLY A 553 -13.38 -5.83 -18.21
N ASP A 554 -13.12 -5.03 -17.18
CA ASP A 554 -11.98 -5.17 -16.27
C ASP A 554 -12.34 -4.63 -14.88
N VAL A 555 -11.67 -5.13 -13.84
CA VAL A 555 -11.83 -4.64 -12.47
C VAL A 555 -11.04 -3.34 -12.22
N HIS A 556 -9.97 -3.11 -13.02
CA HIS A 556 -9.07 -1.96 -12.89
C HIS A 556 -9.65 -0.68 -13.49
N MET A 557 -10.85 -0.31 -13.07
CA MET A 557 -11.55 0.86 -13.61
C MET A 557 -10.94 2.18 -13.15
N ARG A 558 -10.99 3.18 -14.04
CA ARG A 558 -10.38 4.50 -13.82
C ARG A 558 -10.93 5.25 -12.61
N PHE A 559 -12.16 4.99 -12.17
CA PHE A 559 -12.74 5.66 -11.01
C PHE A 559 -11.93 5.48 -9.72
N HIS A 560 -11.18 4.38 -9.58
CA HIS A 560 -10.35 4.13 -8.39
C HIS A 560 -9.26 5.20 -8.17
N SER A 561 -8.65 5.71 -9.24
CA SER A 561 -7.70 6.84 -9.16
C SER A 561 -8.37 8.09 -8.60
N PHE A 562 -9.61 8.36 -9.05
CA PHE A 562 -10.41 9.47 -8.53
C PHE A 562 -10.88 9.23 -7.09
N SER A 563 -11.17 7.98 -6.72
CA SER A 563 -11.50 7.64 -5.34
C SER A 563 -10.35 7.98 -4.38
N MET A 564 -9.10 7.67 -4.77
CA MET A 564 -7.94 8.04 -3.96
C MET A 564 -7.75 9.56 -3.90
N ARG A 565 -7.88 10.26 -5.03
CA ARG A 565 -7.82 11.73 -5.06
C ARG A 565 -8.86 12.37 -4.14
N GLU A 566 -10.09 11.87 -4.20
CA GLU A 566 -11.18 12.37 -3.35
C GLU A 566 -10.87 12.18 -1.86
N ARG A 567 -10.28 11.03 -1.47
CA ARG A 567 -9.85 10.80 -0.09
C ARG A 567 -8.76 11.76 0.35
N LEU A 568 -7.76 12.02 -0.51
CA LEU A 568 -6.72 13.02 -0.24
C LEU A 568 -7.32 14.41 -0.04
N VAL A 569 -8.28 14.81 -0.89
CA VAL A 569 -8.98 16.09 -0.76
C VAL A 569 -9.81 16.16 0.52
N GLN A 570 -10.55 15.09 0.86
CA GLN A 570 -11.34 15.04 2.09
C GLN A 570 -10.47 15.14 3.34
N ALA A 571 -9.31 14.48 3.34
CA ALA A 571 -8.41 14.46 4.49
C ALA A 571 -7.56 15.72 4.63
N ASN A 572 -7.10 16.31 3.52
CA ASN A 572 -6.06 17.36 3.50
C ASN A 572 -6.54 18.70 2.93
N GLY A 573 -7.78 18.77 2.40
CA GLY A 573 -8.31 19.94 1.71
C GLY A 573 -7.82 20.10 0.25
N ASN A 574 -6.82 19.32 -0.17
CA ASN A 574 -6.26 19.28 -1.52
C ASN A 574 -5.60 17.92 -1.81
N ALA A 575 -5.16 17.71 -3.03
CA ALA A 575 -4.37 16.56 -3.47
C ALA A 575 -3.16 17.02 -4.31
N ASP A 576 -2.48 18.08 -3.89
CA ASP A 576 -1.35 18.70 -4.62
C ASP A 576 -0.14 17.76 -4.72
N ASN A 577 -0.10 16.73 -3.88
CA ASN A 577 0.90 15.67 -3.88
C ASN A 577 0.57 14.52 -4.84
N GLN A 578 -0.55 14.56 -5.57
CA GLN A 578 -0.91 13.51 -6.53
C GLN A 578 -0.99 14.06 -7.96
N VAL A 579 -0.42 13.34 -8.91
CA VAL A 579 -0.58 13.55 -10.36
C VAL A 579 -1.12 12.28 -11.00
N MET A 580 -2.08 12.41 -11.91
CA MET A 580 -2.65 11.30 -12.68
C MET A 580 -2.15 11.34 -14.12
N LEU A 581 -1.57 10.23 -14.58
CA LEU A 581 -1.12 10.01 -15.94
C LEU A 581 -1.91 8.84 -16.54
N THR A 582 -2.66 9.07 -17.62
CA THR A 582 -3.48 8.03 -18.27
C THR A 582 -3.06 7.83 -19.70
N GLU A 583 -2.83 6.59 -20.13
CA GLU A 583 -2.62 6.23 -21.54
C GLU A 583 -3.51 5.04 -21.92
N ASP A 584 -3.53 4.68 -23.21
CA ASP A 584 -4.21 3.47 -23.66
C ASP A 584 -3.47 2.20 -23.18
N SER A 585 -4.05 1.04 -23.48
CA SER A 585 -3.49 -0.25 -23.05
C SER A 585 -2.50 -0.88 -24.06
N THR A 586 -1.95 -0.11 -24.98
CA THR A 586 -1.06 -0.61 -26.04
C THR A 586 0.16 -1.34 -25.49
N TYR A 587 0.75 -0.79 -24.42
CA TYR A 587 1.93 -1.38 -23.79
C TYR A 587 1.60 -2.47 -22.75
N GLY A 588 0.30 -2.75 -22.51
CA GLY A 588 -0.14 -3.69 -21.48
C GLY A 588 -0.15 -3.09 -20.07
N PHE A 589 -0.36 -3.97 -19.08
CA PHE A 589 -0.43 -3.55 -17.68
C PHE A 589 0.95 -3.21 -17.16
N TYR A 590 1.19 -1.96 -16.74
CA TYR A 590 2.34 -1.50 -15.99
C TYR A 590 3.69 -1.94 -16.60
N SER A 591 3.82 -1.79 -17.90
CA SER A 591 4.96 -2.29 -18.68
C SER A 591 6.07 -1.27 -18.81
N ASP A 592 7.31 -1.69 -18.60
CA ASP A 592 8.53 -0.91 -18.85
C ASP A 592 8.67 -0.41 -20.29
N ALA A 593 7.93 -1.03 -21.23
CA ALA A 593 7.85 -0.56 -22.62
C ALA A 593 7.08 0.76 -22.76
N SER A 594 6.25 1.15 -21.75
CA SER A 594 5.54 2.42 -21.78
C SER A 594 6.49 3.59 -21.56
N PRO A 595 6.57 4.56 -22.50
CA PRO A 595 7.32 5.79 -22.30
C PRO A 595 6.77 6.65 -21.15
N VAL A 596 5.45 6.60 -20.92
CA VAL A 596 4.78 7.33 -19.84
C VAL A 596 5.19 6.78 -18.49
N LEU A 597 5.12 5.45 -18.30
CA LEU A 597 5.53 4.81 -17.04
C LEU A 597 7.04 4.97 -16.79
N SER A 598 7.87 4.77 -17.83
CA SER A 598 9.32 5.00 -17.73
C SER A 598 9.64 6.47 -17.40
N GLY A 599 8.85 7.41 -17.94
CA GLY A 599 8.90 8.82 -17.61
C GLY A 599 8.50 9.11 -16.17
N ALA A 600 7.50 8.41 -15.64
CA ALA A 600 7.04 8.56 -14.26
C ALA A 600 8.14 8.22 -13.23
N LEU A 601 8.96 7.19 -13.48
CA LEU A 601 10.12 6.88 -12.63
C LEU A 601 11.10 8.07 -12.56
N ARG A 602 11.45 8.65 -13.71
CA ARG A 602 12.35 9.81 -13.79
C ARG A 602 11.76 11.05 -13.11
N GLN A 603 10.47 11.31 -13.31
CA GLN A 603 9.77 12.46 -12.71
C GLN A 603 9.61 12.28 -11.19
N MET A 604 9.38 11.07 -10.70
CA MET A 604 9.38 10.77 -9.26
C MET A 604 10.77 11.00 -8.65
N ASP A 605 11.81 10.54 -9.31
CA ASP A 605 13.20 10.79 -8.89
C ASP A 605 13.52 12.29 -8.79
N GLU A 606 13.13 13.06 -9.80
CA GLU A 606 13.31 14.52 -9.81
C GLU A 606 12.52 15.17 -8.66
N TRP A 607 11.26 14.79 -8.46
CA TRP A 607 10.42 15.32 -7.40
C TRP A 607 11.03 15.07 -6.01
N LEU A 608 11.44 13.84 -5.74
CA LEU A 608 12.08 13.46 -4.47
C LEU A 608 13.45 14.13 -4.29
N THR A 609 14.23 14.25 -5.36
CA THR A 609 15.51 14.96 -5.33
C THR A 609 15.31 16.46 -5.02
N ASN A 610 14.32 17.11 -5.61
CA ASN A 610 13.97 18.52 -5.33
C ASN A 610 13.48 18.67 -3.88
N LEU A 611 12.66 17.73 -3.40
CA LEU A 611 12.17 17.72 -2.02
C LEU A 611 13.32 17.62 -1.01
N GLN A 612 14.32 16.77 -1.26
CA GLN A 612 15.51 16.65 -0.39
C GLN A 612 16.37 17.92 -0.36
N ARG A 613 16.38 18.70 -1.44
CA ARG A 613 17.10 19.99 -1.51
C ARG A 613 16.41 21.11 -0.76
N ASP A 614 15.13 20.96 -0.47
CA ASP A 614 14.34 21.95 0.26
C ASP A 614 14.61 21.89 1.76
N THR A 615 15.55 22.71 2.22
CA THR A 615 15.96 22.82 3.63
C THR A 615 15.14 23.84 4.42
N SER A 616 14.04 24.37 3.87
CA SER A 616 13.15 25.30 4.59
C SER A 616 12.46 24.61 5.79
N ASN A 617 11.94 25.41 6.71
CA ASN A 617 11.14 24.94 7.83
C ASN A 617 9.64 24.86 7.52
N ASP A 618 9.26 24.95 6.25
CA ASP A 618 7.85 24.85 5.84
C ASP A 618 7.29 23.45 6.11
N PRO A 619 5.97 23.33 6.31
CA PRO A 619 5.32 22.02 6.41
C PRO A 619 5.61 21.12 5.20
N THR A 620 5.74 19.81 5.44
CA THR A 620 6.12 18.85 4.38
C THR A 620 5.20 18.90 3.17
N ALA A 621 3.88 19.06 3.35
CA ALA A 621 2.92 19.19 2.26
C ALA A 621 3.22 20.41 1.34
N VAL A 622 3.64 21.54 1.93
CA VAL A 622 4.05 22.75 1.18
C VAL A 622 5.32 22.50 0.38
N LYS A 623 6.30 21.82 0.99
CA LYS A 623 7.55 21.44 0.32
C LYS A 623 7.29 20.51 -0.86
N ILE A 624 6.41 19.51 -0.69
CA ILE A 624 6.04 18.55 -1.75
C ILE A 624 5.44 19.30 -2.94
N ALA A 625 4.46 20.18 -2.70
CA ALA A 625 3.85 20.95 -3.77
C ALA A 625 4.87 21.82 -4.52
N ARG A 626 5.81 22.45 -3.79
CA ARG A 626 6.87 23.30 -4.37
C ARG A 626 7.96 22.51 -5.09
N ALA A 627 8.30 21.32 -4.61
CA ALA A 627 9.34 20.48 -5.18
C ALA A 627 8.89 19.72 -6.45
N LYS A 628 7.58 19.70 -6.73
CA LYS A 628 7.02 19.03 -7.90
C LYS A 628 7.62 19.61 -9.20
N PRO A 629 8.13 18.75 -10.12
CA PRO A 629 8.57 19.21 -11.43
C PRO A 629 7.48 20.01 -12.15
N ALA A 630 7.84 21.13 -12.77
CA ALA A 630 6.85 22.05 -13.34
C ALA A 630 6.05 21.45 -14.51
N ASP A 631 6.63 20.49 -15.22
CA ASP A 631 5.99 19.75 -16.30
C ASP A 631 5.20 18.51 -15.80
N LEU A 632 5.33 18.14 -14.52
CA LEU A 632 4.59 17.02 -13.94
C LEU A 632 3.20 17.48 -13.48
N VAL A 633 2.25 17.37 -14.39
CA VAL A 633 0.85 17.73 -14.18
C VAL A 633 -0.05 16.63 -14.70
N ASP A 634 -1.31 16.63 -14.28
CA ASP A 634 -2.32 15.70 -14.82
C ASP A 634 -2.32 15.74 -16.35
N ALA A 635 -2.30 14.56 -16.95
CA ALA A 635 -2.27 14.43 -18.41
C ALA A 635 -2.83 13.09 -18.86
N CYS A 636 -3.32 13.06 -20.08
CA CYS A 636 -3.54 11.81 -20.80
C CYS A 636 -2.70 11.78 -22.09
N PHE A 637 -2.49 10.59 -22.61
CA PHE A 637 -1.64 10.36 -23.77
C PHE A 637 -2.42 9.60 -24.84
N MET A 638 -2.37 10.10 -26.07
CA MET A 638 -2.92 9.39 -27.21
C MET A 638 -2.02 8.22 -27.59
N HIS A 639 -2.55 7.34 -28.42
CA HIS A 639 -1.81 6.17 -28.93
C HIS A 639 -0.47 6.51 -29.62
N ASP A 640 -0.37 7.65 -30.26
CA ASP A 640 0.85 8.15 -30.91
C ASP A 640 1.85 8.82 -29.93
N GLY A 641 1.55 8.81 -28.63
CA GLY A 641 2.35 9.45 -27.60
C GLY A 641 2.07 10.95 -27.41
N THR A 642 1.11 11.53 -28.15
CA THR A 642 0.73 12.94 -27.99
C THR A 642 0.17 13.17 -26.58
N ARG A 643 0.83 14.05 -25.83
CA ARG A 643 0.43 14.42 -24.47
C ARG A 643 -0.62 15.53 -24.48
N ILE A 644 -1.72 15.31 -23.76
CA ILE A 644 -2.80 16.25 -23.54
C ILE A 644 -2.80 16.63 -22.07
N VAL A 645 -2.56 17.92 -21.77
CA VAL A 645 -2.53 18.44 -20.40
C VAL A 645 -3.90 18.99 -20.04
N GLU A 646 -4.59 18.31 -19.15
CA GLU A 646 -5.89 18.71 -18.61
C GLU A 646 -5.96 18.28 -17.14
N PRO A 647 -6.62 19.06 -16.24
CA PRO A 647 -6.94 18.59 -14.91
C PRO A 647 -7.76 17.29 -14.98
N ALA A 648 -7.33 16.26 -14.29
CA ALA A 648 -8.08 15.01 -14.23
C ALA A 648 -9.36 15.19 -13.42
N THR A 649 -10.51 14.94 -14.06
CA THR A 649 -11.84 15.03 -13.45
C THR A 649 -12.59 13.71 -13.62
N TYR A 650 -13.36 13.30 -12.60
CA TYR A 650 -14.14 12.06 -12.66
C TYR A 650 -15.21 12.12 -13.77
N GLN A 651 -15.91 13.24 -13.83
CA GLN A 651 -16.93 13.53 -14.83
C GLN A 651 -16.72 14.96 -15.36
N GLY A 652 -17.07 15.20 -16.60
CA GLY A 652 -16.93 16.51 -17.23
C GLY A 652 -16.57 16.42 -18.70
N GLY A 653 -16.58 17.57 -19.38
CA GLY A 653 -16.04 17.71 -20.72
C GLY A 653 -14.52 17.75 -20.68
N GLY A 654 -13.89 17.46 -21.80
CA GLY A 654 -12.45 17.48 -21.96
C GLY A 654 -11.97 16.35 -22.83
N VAL A 655 -10.83 16.51 -23.47
CA VAL A 655 -10.30 15.51 -24.42
C VAL A 655 -9.94 14.22 -23.69
N CYS A 656 -9.33 14.33 -22.50
CA CYS A 656 -8.95 13.16 -21.71
C CYS A 656 -10.17 12.33 -21.27
N ASN A 657 -11.29 12.96 -20.92
CA ASN A 657 -12.52 12.23 -20.57
C ASN A 657 -13.27 11.68 -21.79
N MET A 658 -13.10 12.28 -22.99
CA MET A 658 -13.62 11.70 -24.23
C MET A 658 -12.83 10.46 -24.65
N LEU A 659 -11.51 10.47 -24.49
CA LEU A 659 -10.63 9.34 -24.81
C LEU A 659 -10.76 8.20 -23.78
N TYR A 660 -10.80 8.57 -22.51
CA TYR A 660 -10.72 7.68 -21.36
C TYR A 660 -11.84 7.97 -20.34
N PRO A 661 -13.11 7.76 -20.68
CA PRO A 661 -14.22 8.03 -19.76
C PRO A 661 -14.11 7.18 -18.49
N ALA A 662 -14.48 7.76 -17.35
CA ALA A 662 -14.57 7.03 -16.08
C ALA A 662 -16.04 6.61 -15.84
N PHE A 663 -16.22 5.43 -15.30
CA PHE A 663 -17.52 4.83 -15.03
C PHE A 663 -17.79 4.72 -13.52
N SER A 664 -19.00 4.34 -13.17
CA SER A 664 -19.47 4.23 -11.79
C SER A 664 -19.43 2.77 -11.31
N THR A 665 -19.95 2.52 -10.10
CA THR A 665 -20.13 1.21 -9.48
C THR A 665 -21.57 1.04 -9.00
N PRO A 666 -22.03 -0.18 -8.71
CA PRO A 666 -23.38 -0.38 -8.15
C PRO A 666 -23.61 0.43 -6.86
N ARG A 667 -22.58 0.55 -6.01
CA ARG A 667 -22.66 1.33 -4.77
C ARG A 667 -22.80 2.83 -5.04
N MET A 668 -22.08 3.36 -6.03
CA MET A 668 -22.16 4.77 -6.42
C MET A 668 -23.50 5.07 -7.11
N VAL A 669 -24.05 4.15 -7.92
CA VAL A 669 -25.40 4.25 -8.48
C VAL A 669 -26.48 4.24 -7.38
N ALA A 670 -26.22 3.58 -6.26
CA ALA A 670 -27.05 3.63 -5.07
C ALA A 670 -26.90 4.90 -4.22
N GLY A 671 -26.10 5.88 -4.69
CA GLY A 671 -25.83 7.16 -4.02
C GLY A 671 -24.57 7.20 -3.19
N GLY A 672 -23.73 6.16 -3.21
CA GLY A 672 -22.45 6.13 -2.52
C GLY A 672 -21.46 7.19 -3.04
N PRO A 673 -20.54 7.69 -2.20
CA PRO A 673 -19.58 8.73 -2.58
C PRO A 673 -18.48 8.20 -3.52
N LEU A 674 -17.92 9.11 -4.32
CA LEU A 674 -16.77 8.80 -5.19
C LEU A 674 -15.56 8.29 -4.42
N ALA A 675 -15.33 8.77 -3.20
CA ALA A 675 -14.27 8.29 -2.32
C ALA A 675 -14.33 6.77 -2.06
N ASN A 676 -15.47 6.14 -2.28
CA ASN A 676 -15.72 4.70 -2.11
C ASN A 676 -15.14 4.15 -0.79
N ASN A 677 -15.31 4.91 0.30
CA ASN A 677 -14.73 4.66 1.62
C ASN A 677 -15.78 4.45 2.72
N VAL A 678 -17.05 4.26 2.35
CA VAL A 678 -18.15 4.02 3.30
C VAL A 678 -18.49 2.53 3.33
N LEU A 679 -17.94 1.81 4.30
CA LEU A 679 -18.19 0.37 4.50
C LEU A 679 -19.65 0.11 4.88
N LYS A 680 -20.18 0.89 5.82
CA LYS A 680 -21.56 0.86 6.28
C LYS A 680 -22.10 2.28 6.37
N CYS A 681 -23.19 2.57 5.66
CA CYS A 681 -23.84 3.87 5.74
C CYS A 681 -24.60 4.05 7.07
N ARG A 682 -24.79 5.29 7.51
CA ARG A 682 -25.82 5.62 8.49
C ARG A 682 -27.18 5.56 7.81
N LEU A 683 -28.19 5.10 8.52
CA LEU A 683 -29.55 4.99 7.96
C LEU A 683 -30.36 6.26 8.27
N LYS A 684 -31.23 6.61 7.33
CA LYS A 684 -32.29 7.61 7.48
C LYS A 684 -33.65 7.00 7.13
N PRO A 685 -34.77 7.54 7.66
CA PRO A 685 -36.09 7.15 7.19
C PRO A 685 -36.23 7.34 5.68
N ILE A 686 -37.07 6.52 5.05
CA ILE A 686 -37.37 6.68 3.63
C ILE A 686 -38.02 8.06 3.43
N ASN A 687 -37.41 8.89 2.58
CA ASN A 687 -37.92 10.16 2.15
C ASN A 687 -38.35 10.06 0.68
N TYR A 688 -39.68 10.12 0.42
CA TYR A 688 -40.20 9.97 -0.93
C TYR A 688 -39.81 11.12 -1.87
N ALA A 689 -39.32 12.25 -1.36
CA ALA A 689 -38.77 13.34 -2.16
C ALA A 689 -37.38 13.01 -2.78
N ASP A 690 -36.72 11.97 -2.29
CA ASP A 690 -35.44 11.53 -2.85
C ASP A 690 -35.61 10.77 -4.20
N TYR A 691 -36.89 10.42 -4.54
CA TYR A 691 -37.24 9.71 -5.77
C TYR A 691 -37.91 10.65 -6.77
N ARG A 692 -37.47 10.62 -8.02
CA ARG A 692 -38.11 11.38 -9.12
C ARG A 692 -39.33 10.69 -9.71
N VAL A 693 -39.82 9.65 -9.08
CA VAL A 693 -41.02 8.89 -9.44
C VAL A 693 -42.03 8.94 -8.30
N THR A 694 -43.31 8.84 -8.64
CA THR A 694 -44.38 8.76 -7.64
C THR A 694 -44.73 7.30 -7.37
N PHE A 695 -44.60 6.86 -6.13
CA PHE A 695 -45.06 5.53 -5.67
C PHE A 695 -46.52 5.55 -5.23
N THR A 696 -47.24 4.52 -5.59
CA THR A 696 -48.57 4.22 -5.03
C THR A 696 -48.44 3.83 -3.55
N ASN A 697 -49.58 3.77 -2.82
CA ASN A 697 -49.56 3.35 -1.42
C ASN A 697 -49.08 1.89 -1.25
N ALA A 698 -49.36 1.01 -2.20
CA ALA A 698 -48.88 -0.37 -2.19
C ALA A 698 -47.36 -0.43 -2.39
N GLU A 699 -46.82 0.31 -3.36
CA GLU A 699 -45.38 0.40 -3.60
C GLU A 699 -44.62 1.04 -2.42
N LYS A 700 -45.21 2.03 -1.75
CA LYS A 700 -44.66 2.62 -0.50
C LYS A 700 -44.64 1.60 0.63
N ALA A 701 -45.67 0.79 0.80
CA ALA A 701 -45.70 -0.28 1.79
C ALA A 701 -44.63 -1.35 1.48
N GLN A 702 -44.48 -1.73 0.21
CA GLN A 702 -43.42 -2.64 -0.25
C GLN A 702 -42.03 -2.05 0.02
N LEU A 703 -41.77 -0.79 -0.35
CA LEU A 703 -40.49 -0.12 -0.09
C LEU A 703 -40.16 -0.08 1.41
N GLY A 704 -41.16 0.19 2.27
CA GLY A 704 -41.01 0.11 3.72
C GLY A 704 -40.69 -1.28 4.24
N SER A 705 -41.20 -2.34 3.60
CA SER A 705 -40.87 -3.73 3.97
C SER A 705 -39.48 -4.14 3.49
N ILE A 706 -38.98 -3.60 2.36
CA ILE A 706 -37.60 -3.82 1.83
C ILE A 706 -36.59 -3.15 2.75
N PHE A 707 -36.87 -1.97 3.25
CA PHE A 707 -35.99 -1.16 4.08
C PHE A 707 -36.56 -0.86 5.47
N PRO A 708 -36.85 -1.87 6.31
CA PRO A 708 -37.53 -1.68 7.60
C PRO A 708 -36.73 -0.81 8.58
N SER A 709 -35.41 -0.77 8.45
CA SER A 709 -34.50 0.07 9.26
C SER A 709 -34.17 1.41 8.61
N GLY A 710 -34.70 1.68 7.40
CA GLY A 710 -34.36 2.86 6.61
C GLY A 710 -33.37 2.61 5.50
N VAL A 711 -33.01 3.70 4.83
CA VAL A 711 -32.11 3.72 3.66
C VAL A 711 -30.81 4.47 3.95
N CYS A 712 -29.77 4.24 3.18
CA CYS A 712 -28.48 4.90 3.33
C CYS A 712 -28.58 6.42 3.28
N ASP A 713 -27.96 7.08 4.25
CA ASP A 713 -27.70 8.52 4.28
C ASP A 713 -26.23 8.79 4.00
N TYR A 714 -25.88 8.94 2.73
CA TYR A 714 -24.50 9.24 2.31
C TYR A 714 -24.11 10.72 2.47
N SER A 715 -25.02 11.58 2.95
CA SER A 715 -24.67 12.96 3.32
C SER A 715 -23.89 13.03 4.65
N ARG A 716 -23.77 11.92 5.35
CA ARG A 716 -23.09 11.79 6.65
C ARG A 716 -21.99 10.77 6.56
N PRO A 717 -20.91 10.91 7.37
CA PRO A 717 -19.91 9.87 7.51
C PRO A 717 -20.52 8.51 7.83
N GLY A 718 -19.92 7.44 7.35
CA GLY A 718 -20.34 6.07 7.62
C GLY A 718 -20.30 5.70 9.12
N VAL A 719 -20.81 4.53 9.43
CA VAL A 719 -20.76 3.99 10.81
C VAL A 719 -19.31 3.63 11.13
N GLY A 720 -18.78 4.20 12.21
CA GLY A 720 -17.38 4.00 12.62
C GLY A 720 -16.35 4.70 11.75
N GLN A 721 -16.77 5.46 10.72
CA GLN A 721 -15.84 6.18 9.84
C GLN A 721 -15.19 7.34 10.59
N GLU A 722 -13.89 7.22 10.75
CA GLU A 722 -13.03 8.17 11.45
C GLU A 722 -11.62 8.18 10.83
N PRO A 723 -10.78 9.19 11.09
CA PRO A 723 -9.38 9.19 10.68
C PRO A 723 -8.60 7.99 11.23
N LEU A 724 -7.45 7.71 10.61
CA LEU A 724 -6.45 6.80 11.16
C LEU A 724 -6.08 7.22 12.59
N GLU A 725 -6.08 6.26 13.54
CA GLU A 725 -5.84 6.56 14.97
C GLU A 725 -4.40 6.98 15.22
N ASP A 726 -3.45 6.23 14.66
CA ASP A 726 -2.01 6.50 14.70
C ASP A 726 -1.31 5.76 13.57
N THR A 727 -0.07 6.14 13.31
CA THR A 727 0.84 5.43 12.39
C THR A 727 1.68 4.42 13.15
N TRP A 728 2.20 3.41 12.45
CA TRP A 728 3.05 2.38 13.04
C TRP A 728 2.37 1.58 14.17
N LEU A 729 1.09 1.26 13.99
CA LEU A 729 0.37 0.41 14.94
C LEU A 729 0.95 -1.00 14.98
N PHE A 730 0.93 -1.60 16.18
CA PHE A 730 1.33 -2.98 16.47
C PHE A 730 0.07 -3.80 16.80
N PHE A 731 -0.03 -5.01 16.29
CA PHE A 731 -1.21 -5.89 16.39
C PHE A 731 -0.95 -7.19 17.15
#